data_ca85d4c34e8fbb01d15df60d7bc2c07f
#
_entry.id   ca85d4c34e8fbb01d15df60d7bc2c07f
#
_cell.length_a   1.000
_cell.length_b   1.000
_cell.length_c   1.000
_cell.angle_alpha   90.00
_cell.angle_beta   90.00
_cell.angle_gamma   90.00
#
_symmetry.space_group_name_H-M   'P 1'
#
loop_
_entity.id
_entity.type
_entity.pdbx_description
1 polymer ?
#
loop_
_entity_poly.entity_id
_entity_poly.type
_entity_poly.pdbx_seq_one_letter_code
_entity_poly.pdbx_strand_id
1 'polypeptide(L)'
;GPELKIYQCGLPKEMAIELFKPFVMKELTARGIATNVKAAKKKVESLEPEVWDVLEDVIKEHPVMLNRAPTLHRLGIQAFEPILVEGKAIKLHPLVCTAFNADFDGDQMAVHLPLSVEAQSECRFLLLSPNNLLKPSDGGPVAVPSQDMVLGIYYLTMERYASISDEEAANVEIKKEYLADDEKGNLEQLHTDCYAGELDADDYIRVRVVAKKTKAETFYKNIVGTVRNFMKPKFSSENLAMLAYENKEITLHQKIEVVRTVTTPDGEKHTGFVECTLGRLIFNEIIPQDLGFVDRTNPDNILEPEINFHVDKKQLKKILDKCINTHGVTKTAEVLDDIKAMGYKYSTRGAISVSISDMTVPASKKDILEHAQEIVDKENMLFGRGYLTDEERYHAVVKTWQDADDKLTKALLDGLDKYNNIYMMADSGARGSDKQIKQLAGMRGLMADTSGRTIELPIKSNFREGLDVLEYFISAHGARKGLSDTALRTADSGYLTRRLVDVSQDLIIRDVDCSVDREEKPGMYVEVFMEGDRVVESLKDRITGRYAAESIYDKDGNMLVKVNHMITPKRAENVLKNGVDKDGVPFTLEGESEPRRDAKIKIRTILTCRSHLGVCSKCYGSNMATGQAVQVGEAVGIIAAQSIGEPGTQLTMRTFHTGGVAGGDITQGLPRVEELFEARKPKGLAIITELGGVVEIRETKRKREVVITNQETGEAKAYLIPYGSRLKVQDGQVLEAGDELTEGSVNPHDILKIKGVRAVQDYMIQEVQKVYRLQGVEINDKHIEVIVRQMLKKIRVEESGDSDYLPGINVDALEFTELNEKLEAEGKEPAKGTQIMLGITKASLATNSFLSAASFQETTKVLTDAAIKGKVDPLIGLKENVLIGKLIPAGTGMKRYRNVKLDTGDGNIDMSEVTGEETGDFEEADATVEETVNTEE
;
A
#
# COMPACT_ATOMS: atom_id res chain seq x y z
N GLY A 1 -8.95 -11.27 -20.58
CA GLY A 1 -10.37 -11.44 -20.82
C GLY A 1 -11.22 -10.33 -20.21
N PRO A 2 -11.42 -9.16 -20.91
CA PRO A 2 -12.26 -8.09 -20.39
C PRO A 2 -13.76 -8.46 -20.28
N GLU A 3 -14.20 -9.52 -20.96
CA GLU A 3 -15.55 -10.07 -20.92
C GLU A 3 -15.88 -10.85 -19.65
N LEU A 4 -14.85 -11.29 -18.91
CA LEU A 4 -15.01 -12.07 -17.69
C LEU A 4 -15.52 -11.20 -16.52
N LYS A 5 -16.30 -11.82 -15.64
CA LYS A 5 -16.57 -11.25 -14.33
C LYS A 5 -15.41 -11.52 -13.36
N ILE A 6 -15.33 -10.77 -12.28
CA ILE A 6 -14.19 -10.83 -11.36
C ILE A 6 -13.99 -12.22 -10.72
N TYR A 7 -15.05 -13.00 -10.58
CA TYR A 7 -15.00 -14.38 -10.05
C TYR A 7 -14.76 -15.45 -11.11
N GLN A 8 -14.63 -15.09 -12.40
CA GLN A 8 -14.51 -16.02 -13.52
C GLN A 8 -13.10 -16.05 -14.09
N CYS A 9 -12.69 -17.22 -14.59
CA CYS A 9 -11.49 -17.36 -15.41
C CYS A 9 -11.81 -18.17 -16.68
N GLY A 10 -11.12 -17.87 -17.78
CA GLY A 10 -11.24 -18.63 -19.02
C GLY A 10 -10.23 -19.77 -19.04
N LEU A 11 -10.71 -21.02 -18.99
CA LEU A 11 -9.86 -22.21 -19.05
C LEU A 11 -9.92 -22.83 -20.44
N PRO A 12 -8.77 -23.08 -21.11
CA PRO A 12 -8.75 -23.78 -22.40
C PRO A 12 -9.45 -25.15 -22.33
N LYS A 13 -10.24 -25.48 -23.33
CA LYS A 13 -10.99 -26.73 -23.40
C LYS A 13 -10.09 -27.97 -23.21
N GLU A 14 -8.92 -27.99 -23.84
CA GLU A 14 -7.97 -29.09 -23.75
C GLU A 14 -7.44 -29.29 -22.30
N MET A 15 -7.18 -28.18 -21.59
CA MET A 15 -6.77 -28.24 -20.17
C MET A 15 -7.92 -28.69 -19.28
N ALA A 16 -9.13 -28.21 -19.54
CA ALA A 16 -10.31 -28.55 -18.75
C ALA A 16 -10.61 -30.05 -18.81
N ILE A 17 -10.55 -30.68 -19.97
CA ILE A 17 -10.74 -32.14 -20.12
C ILE A 17 -9.73 -32.92 -19.28
N GLU A 18 -8.47 -32.56 -19.35
CA GLU A 18 -7.43 -33.26 -18.56
C GLU A 18 -7.62 -33.11 -17.05
N LEU A 19 -7.95 -31.92 -16.59
CA LEU A 19 -8.18 -31.63 -15.17
C LEU A 19 -9.44 -32.31 -14.64
N PHE A 20 -10.54 -32.27 -15.37
CA PHE A 20 -11.84 -32.79 -14.94
C PHE A 20 -12.10 -34.22 -15.39
N LYS A 21 -11.11 -34.88 -15.99
CA LYS A 21 -11.23 -36.25 -16.53
C LYS A 21 -11.89 -37.26 -15.58
N PRO A 22 -11.52 -37.35 -14.28
CA PRO A 22 -12.17 -38.27 -13.35
C PRO A 22 -13.65 -37.96 -13.14
N PHE A 23 -14.02 -36.70 -13.05
CA PHE A 23 -15.39 -36.25 -12.82
C PHE A 23 -16.26 -36.49 -14.07
N VAL A 24 -15.72 -36.21 -15.25
CA VAL A 24 -16.42 -36.45 -16.54
C VAL A 24 -16.62 -37.95 -16.74
N MET A 25 -15.63 -38.79 -16.44
CA MET A 25 -15.81 -40.26 -16.55
C MET A 25 -16.88 -40.77 -15.58
N LYS A 26 -16.93 -40.25 -14.35
CA LYS A 26 -17.99 -40.60 -13.39
C LYS A 26 -19.36 -40.22 -13.91
N GLU A 27 -19.50 -39.01 -14.40
CA GLU A 27 -20.81 -38.49 -14.88
C GLU A 27 -21.27 -39.17 -16.16
N LEU A 28 -20.38 -39.49 -17.12
CA LEU A 28 -20.65 -40.29 -18.30
C LEU A 28 -21.21 -41.68 -17.95
N THR A 29 -20.67 -42.28 -16.90
CA THR A 29 -21.12 -43.60 -16.42
C THR A 29 -22.47 -43.47 -15.69
N ALA A 30 -22.66 -42.42 -14.88
CA ALA A 30 -23.91 -42.15 -14.15
C ALA A 30 -25.07 -41.85 -15.09
N ARG A 31 -24.85 -41.11 -16.17
CA ARG A 31 -25.88 -40.85 -17.23
C ARG A 31 -26.12 -42.01 -18.17
N GLY A 32 -25.39 -43.13 -18.02
CA GLY A 32 -25.56 -44.30 -18.89
C GLY A 32 -25.01 -44.13 -20.31
N ILE A 33 -24.30 -43.05 -20.59
CA ILE A 33 -23.65 -42.77 -21.89
C ILE A 33 -22.50 -43.75 -22.13
N ALA A 34 -21.83 -44.16 -21.03
CA ALA A 34 -20.79 -45.17 -21.07
C ALA A 34 -21.18 -46.35 -20.16
N THR A 35 -20.92 -47.57 -20.62
CA THR A 35 -21.30 -48.77 -19.90
C THR A 35 -20.38 -49.09 -18.71
N ASN A 36 -19.13 -48.60 -18.75
CA ASN A 36 -18.13 -48.79 -17.68
C ASN A 36 -17.05 -47.73 -17.80
N VAL A 37 -16.21 -47.62 -16.76
CA VAL A 37 -15.11 -46.66 -16.68
C VAL A 37 -14.13 -46.78 -17.85
N LYS A 38 -13.86 -47.94 -18.38
CA LYS A 38 -12.95 -48.13 -19.54
C LYS A 38 -13.59 -47.55 -20.83
N ALA A 39 -14.90 -47.72 -21.02
CA ALA A 39 -15.62 -47.15 -22.14
C ALA A 39 -15.68 -45.63 -22.01
N ALA A 40 -15.92 -45.07 -20.80
CA ALA A 40 -15.90 -43.66 -20.53
C ALA A 40 -14.50 -43.07 -20.82
N LYS A 41 -13.42 -43.71 -20.39
CA LYS A 41 -12.05 -43.27 -20.69
C LYS A 41 -11.81 -43.22 -22.21
N LYS A 42 -12.22 -44.22 -22.95
CA LYS A 42 -12.07 -44.28 -24.39
C LYS A 42 -12.85 -43.17 -25.10
N LYS A 43 -14.09 -42.88 -24.64
CA LYS A 43 -14.88 -41.76 -25.17
C LYS A 43 -14.24 -40.39 -24.90
N VAL A 44 -13.68 -40.18 -23.70
CA VAL A 44 -12.96 -38.98 -23.37
C VAL A 44 -11.70 -38.81 -24.24
N GLU A 45 -10.96 -39.90 -24.47
CA GLU A 45 -9.78 -39.87 -25.33
C GLU A 45 -10.11 -39.64 -26.82
N SER A 46 -11.29 -40.08 -27.26
CA SER A 46 -11.76 -39.83 -28.64
C SER A 46 -12.45 -38.47 -28.84
N LEU A 47 -12.64 -37.70 -27.76
CA LEU A 47 -13.25 -36.37 -27.77
C LEU A 47 -14.62 -36.33 -28.47
N GLU A 48 -15.48 -37.31 -28.14
CA GLU A 48 -16.85 -37.37 -28.68
C GLU A 48 -17.67 -36.12 -28.26
N PRO A 49 -18.64 -35.65 -29.10
CA PRO A 49 -19.44 -34.45 -28.76
C PRO A 49 -20.12 -34.50 -27.39
N GLU A 50 -20.60 -35.67 -26.99
CA GLU A 50 -21.26 -35.92 -25.70
C GLU A 50 -20.36 -35.61 -24.50
N VAL A 51 -19.05 -35.70 -24.67
CA VAL A 51 -18.08 -35.43 -23.60
C VAL A 51 -17.99 -33.91 -23.28
N TRP A 52 -18.19 -33.08 -24.30
CA TRP A 52 -18.17 -31.63 -24.11
C TRP A 52 -19.41 -31.14 -23.34
N ASP A 53 -20.55 -31.70 -23.62
CA ASP A 53 -21.80 -31.34 -22.91
C ASP A 53 -21.70 -31.74 -21.42
N VAL A 54 -21.19 -32.98 -21.17
CA VAL A 54 -20.96 -33.42 -19.79
C VAL A 54 -19.87 -32.58 -19.10
N LEU A 55 -18.81 -32.20 -19.81
CA LEU A 55 -17.75 -31.34 -19.24
C LEU A 55 -18.31 -29.97 -18.86
N GLU A 56 -19.15 -29.38 -19.70
CA GLU A 56 -19.76 -28.08 -19.40
C GLU A 56 -20.62 -28.13 -18.12
N ASP A 57 -21.36 -29.22 -17.93
CA ASP A 57 -22.16 -29.40 -16.72
C ASP A 57 -21.32 -29.65 -15.46
N VAL A 58 -20.23 -30.41 -15.58
CA VAL A 58 -19.31 -30.71 -14.47
C VAL A 58 -18.54 -29.48 -14.02
N ILE A 59 -18.19 -28.59 -14.94
CA ILE A 59 -17.45 -27.36 -14.64
C ILE A 59 -18.32 -26.33 -13.90
N LYS A 60 -19.64 -26.35 -14.12
CA LYS A 60 -20.52 -25.44 -13.42
C LYS A 60 -20.34 -25.60 -11.91
N GLU A 61 -20.13 -24.46 -11.25
CA GLU A 61 -19.99 -24.39 -9.79
C GLU A 61 -18.79 -25.14 -9.19
N HIS A 62 -17.84 -25.64 -9.99
CA HIS A 62 -16.62 -26.26 -9.49
C HIS A 62 -15.43 -25.27 -9.58
N PRO A 63 -15.01 -24.63 -8.48
CA PRO A 63 -13.95 -23.63 -8.52
C PRO A 63 -12.60 -24.26 -8.84
N VAL A 64 -11.73 -23.52 -9.52
CA VAL A 64 -10.33 -23.86 -9.75
C VAL A 64 -9.43 -22.81 -9.14
N MET A 65 -8.29 -23.20 -8.62
CA MET A 65 -7.29 -22.27 -8.09
C MET A 65 -6.26 -21.97 -9.16
N LEU A 66 -5.96 -20.67 -9.35
CA LEU A 66 -4.87 -20.18 -10.18
C LEU A 66 -3.72 -19.68 -9.29
N ASN A 67 -2.50 -20.03 -9.65
CA ASN A 67 -1.29 -19.60 -8.98
C ASN A 67 -0.25 -19.11 -9.99
N ARG A 68 0.36 -17.97 -9.71
CA ARG A 68 1.52 -17.47 -10.46
C ARG A 68 2.76 -17.46 -9.56
N ALA A 69 3.83 -18.10 -10.01
CA ALA A 69 5.13 -18.03 -9.37
C ALA A 69 5.89 -16.74 -9.83
N PRO A 70 6.62 -16.03 -8.92
CA PRO A 70 6.75 -16.31 -7.49
C PRO A 70 5.51 -15.87 -6.69
N THR A 71 5.08 -16.71 -5.73
CA THR A 71 3.97 -16.37 -4.83
C THR A 71 4.50 -15.52 -3.67
N LEU A 72 4.47 -14.21 -3.82
CA LEU A 72 5.03 -13.28 -2.83
C LEU A 72 4.12 -13.05 -1.62
N HIS A 73 2.80 -13.15 -1.82
CA HIS A 73 1.80 -13.00 -0.77
C HIS A 73 0.59 -13.90 -1.04
N ARG A 74 -0.32 -14.00 -0.08
CA ARG A 74 -1.47 -14.93 -0.16
C ARG A 74 -2.37 -14.70 -1.36
N LEU A 75 -2.45 -13.47 -1.91
CA LEU A 75 -3.25 -13.14 -3.09
C LEU A 75 -2.66 -13.67 -4.40
N GLY A 76 -1.46 -14.23 -4.38
CA GLY A 76 -0.86 -14.95 -5.51
C GLY A 76 -1.51 -16.30 -5.79
N ILE A 77 -2.45 -16.75 -4.94
CA ILE A 77 -3.30 -17.93 -5.14
C ILE A 77 -4.74 -17.49 -4.91
N GLN A 78 -5.57 -17.56 -5.94
CA GLN A 78 -6.99 -17.23 -5.86
C GLN A 78 -7.83 -18.28 -6.60
N ALA A 79 -9.06 -18.47 -6.15
CA ALA A 79 -10.01 -19.35 -6.79
C ALA A 79 -10.93 -18.57 -7.75
N PHE A 80 -11.30 -19.23 -8.84
CA PHE A 80 -12.20 -18.71 -9.85
C PHE A 80 -13.15 -19.79 -10.32
N GLU A 81 -14.31 -19.39 -10.82
CA GLU A 81 -15.19 -20.28 -11.55
C GLU A 81 -14.72 -20.37 -13.02
N PRO A 82 -14.39 -21.57 -13.53
CA PRO A 82 -13.90 -21.72 -14.87
C PRO A 82 -15.00 -21.59 -15.91
N ILE A 83 -14.68 -20.94 -17.03
CA ILE A 83 -15.48 -20.90 -18.25
C ILE A 83 -14.64 -21.49 -19.36
N LEU A 84 -15.22 -22.35 -20.19
CA LEU A 84 -14.51 -22.93 -21.33
C LEU A 84 -14.26 -21.87 -22.40
N VAL A 85 -13.01 -21.77 -22.81
CA VAL A 85 -12.59 -20.86 -23.88
C VAL A 85 -11.83 -21.63 -24.96
N GLU A 86 -11.89 -21.14 -26.18
CA GLU A 86 -11.09 -21.66 -27.27
C GLU A 86 -9.69 -21.05 -27.27
N GLY A 87 -8.72 -21.78 -27.76
CA GLY A 87 -7.32 -21.40 -27.78
C GLY A 87 -6.51 -22.13 -26.72
N LYS A 88 -5.25 -21.73 -26.52
CA LYS A 88 -4.30 -22.39 -25.61
C LYS A 88 -3.89 -21.52 -24.43
N ALA A 89 -4.48 -20.35 -24.29
CA ALA A 89 -4.15 -19.39 -23.24
C ALA A 89 -5.29 -19.29 -22.21
N ILE A 90 -4.92 -19.21 -20.92
CA ILE A 90 -5.86 -18.95 -19.85
C ILE A 90 -6.27 -17.48 -19.95
N LYS A 91 -7.58 -17.20 -19.86
CA LYS A 91 -8.09 -15.85 -19.76
C LYS A 91 -8.28 -15.45 -18.31
N LEU A 92 -7.68 -14.33 -17.94
CA LEU A 92 -7.71 -13.79 -16.58
C LEU A 92 -8.40 -12.42 -16.57
N HIS A 93 -9.16 -12.14 -15.51
CA HIS A 93 -9.81 -10.85 -15.33
C HIS A 93 -8.76 -9.74 -15.14
N PRO A 94 -8.85 -8.59 -15.83
CA PRO A 94 -7.81 -7.55 -15.78
C PRO A 94 -7.54 -6.99 -14.37
N LEU A 95 -8.55 -6.88 -13.51
CA LEU A 95 -8.39 -6.31 -12.17
C LEU A 95 -7.59 -7.19 -11.21
N VAL A 96 -7.58 -8.51 -11.39
CA VAL A 96 -6.80 -9.43 -10.54
C VAL A 96 -5.34 -9.54 -10.98
N CYS A 97 -4.97 -9.03 -12.14
CA CYS A 97 -3.57 -9.03 -12.60
C CYS A 97 -2.63 -8.33 -11.62
N THR A 98 -3.11 -7.29 -10.94
CA THR A 98 -2.33 -6.57 -9.91
C THR A 98 -1.99 -7.47 -8.73
N ALA A 99 -2.94 -8.30 -8.28
CA ALA A 99 -2.76 -9.23 -7.16
C ALA A 99 -1.75 -10.34 -7.50
N PHE A 100 -1.79 -10.86 -8.72
CA PHE A 100 -0.84 -11.86 -9.22
C PHE A 100 0.50 -11.26 -9.67
N ASN A 101 0.60 -9.93 -9.79
CA ASN A 101 1.70 -9.25 -10.49
C ASN A 101 1.94 -9.86 -11.88
N ALA A 102 0.85 -10.15 -12.60
CA ALA A 102 0.84 -10.80 -13.91
C ALA A 102 0.63 -9.79 -15.03
N ASP A 103 1.30 -10.03 -16.14
CA ASP A 103 1.05 -9.39 -17.42
C ASP A 103 0.80 -10.44 -18.52
N PHE A 104 0.50 -10.00 -19.73
CA PHE A 104 0.13 -10.90 -20.83
C PHE A 104 1.25 -11.02 -21.88
N ASP A 105 2.50 -10.94 -21.45
CA ASP A 105 3.68 -11.05 -22.32
C ASP A 105 4.21 -12.49 -22.48
N GLY A 106 3.53 -13.47 -21.85
CA GLY A 106 3.91 -14.89 -21.87
C GLY A 106 4.03 -15.50 -20.49
N ASP A 107 3.53 -14.83 -19.44
CA ASP A 107 3.47 -15.36 -18.09
C ASP A 107 2.75 -16.70 -18.03
N GLN A 108 3.27 -17.61 -17.19
CA GLN A 108 2.66 -18.91 -16.93
C GLN A 108 1.98 -18.94 -15.58
N MET A 109 0.85 -19.64 -15.52
CA MET A 109 0.11 -19.89 -14.28
C MET A 109 -0.17 -21.38 -14.10
N ALA A 110 -0.09 -21.85 -12.85
CA ALA A 110 -0.51 -23.19 -12.48
C ALA A 110 -2.01 -23.20 -12.16
N VAL A 111 -2.70 -24.25 -12.59
CA VAL A 111 -4.11 -24.49 -12.30
C VAL A 111 -4.22 -25.67 -11.36
N HIS A 112 -4.92 -25.51 -10.23
CA HIS A 112 -5.15 -26.55 -9.25
C HIS A 112 -6.64 -26.82 -9.10
N LEU A 113 -7.03 -28.08 -9.13
CA LEU A 113 -8.41 -28.51 -8.98
C LEU A 113 -8.63 -29.08 -7.56
N PRO A 114 -9.50 -28.50 -6.73
CA PRO A 114 -9.90 -29.09 -5.46
C PRO A 114 -10.76 -30.33 -5.70
N LEU A 115 -10.38 -31.45 -5.06
CA LEU A 115 -11.05 -32.73 -5.30
C LEU A 115 -12.16 -33.00 -4.28
N SER A 116 -11.93 -32.71 -2.98
CA SER A 116 -12.92 -32.95 -1.93
C SER A 116 -13.93 -31.84 -1.80
N VAL A 117 -15.09 -32.13 -1.23
CA VAL A 117 -16.15 -31.15 -0.98
C VAL A 117 -15.69 -30.07 -0.01
N GLU A 118 -14.91 -30.44 1.00
CA GLU A 118 -14.30 -29.51 1.96
C GLU A 118 -13.34 -28.54 1.26
N ALA A 119 -12.45 -29.06 0.39
CA ALA A 119 -11.54 -28.22 -0.38
C ALA A 119 -12.27 -27.27 -1.33
N GLN A 120 -13.34 -27.73 -1.99
CA GLN A 120 -14.20 -26.89 -2.83
C GLN A 120 -14.89 -25.80 -2.02
N SER A 121 -15.37 -26.10 -0.82
CA SER A 121 -15.98 -25.16 0.10
C SER A 121 -14.99 -24.09 0.56
N GLU A 122 -13.78 -24.49 0.95
CA GLU A 122 -12.71 -23.55 1.28
C GLU A 122 -12.35 -22.64 0.11
N CYS A 123 -12.29 -23.17 -1.11
CA CYS A 123 -12.07 -22.38 -2.32
C CYS A 123 -13.16 -21.33 -2.51
N ARG A 124 -14.41 -21.66 -2.30
CA ARG A 124 -15.54 -20.73 -2.47
C ARG A 124 -15.59 -19.65 -1.40
N PHE A 125 -15.41 -20.04 -0.13
CA PHE A 125 -15.60 -19.10 0.99
C PHE A 125 -14.35 -18.26 1.28
N LEU A 126 -13.14 -18.82 1.11
CA LEU A 126 -11.89 -18.17 1.49
C LEU A 126 -11.06 -17.66 0.30
N LEU A 127 -10.98 -18.43 -0.78
CA LEU A 127 -10.05 -18.15 -1.87
C LEU A 127 -10.68 -17.46 -3.08
N LEU A 128 -12.01 -17.43 -3.20
CA LEU A 128 -12.68 -16.81 -4.34
C LEU A 128 -12.28 -15.33 -4.46
N SER A 129 -11.99 -14.88 -5.68
CA SER A 129 -11.46 -13.54 -5.94
C SER A 129 -12.29 -12.38 -5.33
N PRO A 130 -13.65 -12.36 -5.39
CA PRO A 130 -14.44 -11.32 -4.73
C PRO A 130 -14.22 -11.20 -3.23
N ASN A 131 -13.88 -12.28 -2.54
CA ASN A 131 -13.65 -12.28 -1.09
C ASN A 131 -12.28 -11.72 -0.70
N ASN A 132 -11.39 -11.50 -1.67
CA ASN A 132 -10.01 -11.05 -1.47
C ASN A 132 -9.74 -9.71 -2.16
N LEU A 133 -10.64 -8.74 -1.99
CA LEU A 133 -10.52 -7.41 -2.59
C LEU A 133 -9.62 -6.46 -1.80
N LEU A 134 -9.31 -6.74 -0.53
CA LEU A 134 -8.47 -5.91 0.33
C LEU A 134 -7.06 -6.48 0.47
N LYS A 135 -6.06 -5.60 0.49
CA LYS A 135 -4.67 -5.95 0.76
C LYS A 135 -4.47 -6.29 2.23
N PRO A 136 -3.75 -7.36 2.56
CA PRO A 136 -3.38 -7.64 3.94
C PRO A 136 -2.35 -6.66 4.52
N SER A 137 -1.63 -5.87 3.69
CA SER A 137 -0.58 -4.95 4.13
C SER A 137 -1.12 -3.64 4.72
N ASP A 138 -2.07 -3.00 4.05
CA ASP A 138 -2.61 -1.67 4.41
C ASP A 138 -4.13 -1.67 4.59
N GLY A 139 -4.82 -2.74 4.17
CA GLY A 139 -6.28 -2.80 4.16
C GLY A 139 -6.94 -2.03 3.00
N GLY A 140 -6.15 -1.46 2.11
CA GLY A 140 -6.67 -0.81 0.92
C GLY A 140 -7.11 -1.79 -0.16
N PRO A 141 -7.94 -1.37 -1.15
CA PRO A 141 -8.38 -2.23 -2.23
C PRO A 141 -7.21 -2.67 -3.11
N VAL A 142 -7.19 -3.97 -3.47
CA VAL A 142 -6.22 -4.57 -4.41
C VAL A 142 -6.67 -4.38 -5.85
N ALA A 143 -7.94 -4.70 -6.11
CA ALA A 143 -8.55 -4.64 -7.43
C ALA A 143 -8.93 -3.19 -7.75
N VAL A 144 -7.94 -2.35 -8.05
CA VAL A 144 -8.17 -0.96 -8.45
C VAL A 144 -8.08 -0.88 -9.97
N PRO A 145 -9.02 -0.21 -10.65
CA PRO A 145 -8.94 0.04 -12.08
C PRO A 145 -7.59 0.68 -12.47
N SER A 146 -7.07 0.30 -13.62
CA SER A 146 -5.76 0.75 -14.10
C SER A 146 -5.80 1.02 -15.61
N GLN A 147 -4.80 1.73 -16.11
CA GLN A 147 -4.60 1.99 -17.52
C GLN A 147 -5.87 2.49 -18.22
N ASP A 148 -6.35 1.78 -19.25
CA ASP A 148 -7.50 2.18 -20.08
C ASP A 148 -8.80 2.33 -19.29
N MET A 149 -8.98 1.57 -18.23
CA MET A 149 -10.16 1.71 -17.36
C MET A 149 -10.18 3.08 -16.67
N VAL A 150 -9.05 3.50 -16.11
CA VAL A 150 -8.91 4.82 -15.49
C VAL A 150 -9.05 5.93 -16.53
N LEU A 151 -8.38 5.78 -17.67
CA LEU A 151 -8.42 6.76 -18.75
C LEU A 151 -9.84 6.97 -19.28
N GLY A 152 -10.61 5.89 -19.45
CA GLY A 152 -12.00 5.95 -19.88
C GLY A 152 -12.92 6.68 -18.90
N ILE A 153 -12.78 6.41 -17.60
CA ILE A 153 -13.53 7.11 -16.55
C ILE A 153 -13.09 8.58 -16.43
N TYR A 154 -11.81 8.85 -16.51
CA TYR A 154 -11.25 10.20 -16.51
C TYR A 154 -11.82 11.03 -17.68
N TYR A 155 -11.80 10.46 -18.90
CA TYR A 155 -12.42 11.07 -20.07
C TYR A 155 -13.92 11.29 -19.87
N LEU A 156 -14.64 10.33 -19.33
CA LEU A 156 -16.08 10.42 -19.10
C LEU A 156 -16.46 11.53 -18.10
N THR A 157 -15.69 11.69 -17.02
CA THR A 157 -15.99 12.64 -15.94
C THR A 157 -15.34 14.01 -16.14
N MET A 158 -14.56 14.20 -17.20
CA MET A 158 -13.91 15.45 -17.55
C MET A 158 -14.96 16.51 -17.91
N GLU A 159 -14.65 17.76 -17.61
CA GLU A 159 -15.43 18.91 -18.00
C GLU A 159 -14.69 19.70 -19.10
N ARG A 160 -15.36 19.94 -20.20
CA ARG A 160 -14.77 20.64 -21.34
C ARG A 160 -15.82 21.51 -22.03
N TYR A 161 -15.43 22.73 -22.31
CA TYR A 161 -16.16 23.56 -23.25
C TYR A 161 -15.74 23.18 -24.68
N ALA A 162 -16.71 23.00 -25.58
CA ALA A 162 -16.42 22.80 -26.99
C ALA A 162 -15.79 24.12 -27.54
N SER A 163 -14.57 24.02 -28.00
CA SER A 163 -13.82 25.16 -28.58
C SER A 163 -13.30 24.82 -29.96
N ILE A 164 -13.14 25.82 -30.76
CA ILE A 164 -12.42 25.72 -32.03
C ILE A 164 -10.94 26.03 -31.80
N SER A 165 -10.06 25.59 -32.70
CA SER A 165 -8.63 25.89 -32.64
C SER A 165 -8.37 27.39 -32.82
N ASP A 166 -7.23 27.89 -32.34
CA ASP A 166 -6.86 29.31 -32.53
C ASP A 166 -6.75 29.70 -34.00
N GLU A 167 -6.40 28.76 -34.92
CA GLU A 167 -6.37 28.97 -36.37
C GLU A 167 -7.78 29.10 -36.94
N GLU A 168 -8.73 28.29 -36.51
CA GLU A 168 -10.13 28.39 -36.90
C GLU A 168 -10.78 29.63 -36.29
N ALA A 169 -10.44 29.98 -35.04
CA ALA A 169 -10.92 31.19 -34.35
C ALA A 169 -10.48 32.49 -35.04
N ALA A 170 -9.34 32.49 -35.72
CA ALA A 170 -8.87 33.65 -36.50
C ALA A 170 -9.72 33.95 -37.76
N ASN A 171 -10.43 32.92 -38.26
CA ASN A 171 -11.25 33.00 -39.46
C ASN A 171 -12.75 33.21 -39.21
N VAL A 172 -13.16 33.30 -37.94
CA VAL A 172 -14.57 33.38 -37.54
C VAL A 172 -14.89 34.74 -36.97
N GLU A 173 -16.03 35.31 -37.33
CA GLU A 173 -16.54 36.56 -36.76
C GLU A 173 -17.08 36.30 -35.35
N ILE A 174 -16.47 36.97 -34.35
CA ILE A 174 -16.83 36.84 -32.95
C ILE A 174 -17.81 37.94 -32.59
N LYS A 175 -19.06 37.57 -32.28
CA LYS A 175 -20.11 38.52 -32.02
C LYS A 175 -19.99 39.24 -30.67
N LYS A 176 -19.59 38.51 -29.62
CA LYS A 176 -19.49 39.09 -28.24
C LYS A 176 -18.43 38.36 -27.41
N GLU A 177 -17.89 39.05 -26.40
CA GLU A 177 -16.96 38.47 -25.44
C GLU A 177 -17.59 38.44 -24.04
N TYR A 178 -17.43 37.30 -23.35
CA TYR A 178 -17.93 37.05 -22.00
C TYR A 178 -16.80 36.67 -21.06
N LEU A 179 -16.97 36.99 -19.77
CA LEU A 179 -16.06 36.57 -18.69
C LEU A 179 -16.76 35.49 -17.89
N ALA A 180 -16.16 34.29 -17.81
CA ALA A 180 -16.60 33.23 -16.92
C ALA A 180 -15.77 33.30 -15.63
N ASP A 181 -16.32 33.84 -14.56
CA ASP A 181 -15.77 33.74 -13.22
C ASP A 181 -16.26 32.49 -12.52
N ASP A 182 -15.40 31.88 -11.70
CA ASP A 182 -15.68 30.58 -11.04
C ASP A 182 -16.82 30.61 -10.02
N GLU A 183 -17.27 31.78 -9.59
CA GLU A 183 -18.24 31.87 -8.48
C GLU A 183 -19.61 32.45 -8.85
N LYS A 184 -19.76 33.28 -9.85
CA LYS A 184 -21.07 33.82 -10.34
C LYS A 184 -20.84 34.49 -11.68
N GLY A 185 -20.57 33.72 -12.71
CA GLY A 185 -20.10 34.29 -13.94
C GLY A 185 -21.12 34.95 -14.80
N ASN A 186 -20.65 35.87 -15.61
CA ASN A 186 -21.37 36.54 -16.70
C ASN A 186 -21.91 35.60 -17.79
N LEU A 187 -21.99 34.30 -17.56
CA LEU A 187 -22.79 33.39 -18.36
C LEU A 187 -24.30 33.63 -18.19
N GLU A 188 -24.73 34.22 -17.07
CA GLU A 188 -26.10 34.76 -16.93
C GLU A 188 -26.37 35.83 -17.94
N GLN A 189 -25.39 36.70 -18.26
CA GLN A 189 -25.52 37.70 -19.33
C GLN A 189 -25.65 37.03 -20.70
N LEU A 190 -24.93 35.95 -20.97
CA LEU A 190 -25.09 35.16 -22.19
C LEU A 190 -26.51 34.63 -22.34
N HIS A 191 -27.09 34.08 -21.27
CA HIS A 191 -28.47 33.63 -21.28
C HIS A 191 -29.44 34.76 -21.53
N THR A 192 -29.22 35.95 -20.91
CA THR A 192 -30.06 37.14 -21.10
C THR A 192 -29.99 37.61 -22.54
N ASP A 193 -28.80 37.65 -23.12
CA ASP A 193 -28.60 38.10 -24.51
C ASP A 193 -29.24 37.12 -25.52
N CYS A 194 -29.20 35.81 -25.23
CA CYS A 194 -29.90 34.81 -26.04
C CYS A 194 -31.43 34.94 -25.94
N TYR A 195 -31.98 35.15 -24.75
CA TYR A 195 -33.42 35.39 -24.56
C TYR A 195 -33.88 36.68 -25.19
N ALA A 196 -33.03 37.70 -25.24
CA ALA A 196 -33.31 38.94 -25.92
C ALA A 196 -33.28 38.84 -27.47
N GLY A 197 -32.81 37.68 -27.99
CA GLY A 197 -32.68 37.47 -29.44
C GLY A 197 -31.49 38.16 -30.09
N GLU A 198 -30.52 38.63 -29.27
CA GLU A 198 -29.30 39.29 -29.79
C GLU A 198 -28.27 38.26 -30.32
N LEU A 199 -28.38 37.00 -29.89
CA LEU A 199 -27.47 35.88 -30.26
C LEU A 199 -28.25 34.66 -30.69
N ASP A 200 -27.81 34.05 -31.78
CA ASP A 200 -28.28 32.74 -32.24
C ASP A 200 -27.40 31.60 -31.71
N ALA A 201 -27.95 30.41 -31.64
CA ALA A 201 -27.24 29.23 -31.10
C ALA A 201 -25.91 28.91 -31.83
N ASP A 202 -25.85 29.28 -33.13
CA ASP A 202 -24.70 28.98 -33.98
C ASP A 202 -23.73 30.18 -34.11
N ASP A 203 -24.02 31.33 -33.44
CA ASP A 203 -23.12 32.48 -33.38
C ASP A 203 -21.85 32.14 -32.56
N TYR A 204 -20.71 32.62 -33.01
CA TYR A 204 -19.44 32.46 -32.33
C TYR A 204 -19.22 33.53 -31.28
N ILE A 205 -18.89 33.11 -30.09
CA ILE A 205 -18.58 33.99 -28.96
C ILE A 205 -17.21 33.64 -28.37
N ARG A 206 -16.59 34.60 -27.71
CA ARG A 206 -15.36 34.41 -26.96
C ARG A 206 -15.65 34.44 -25.48
N VAL A 207 -15.27 33.40 -24.75
CA VAL A 207 -15.41 33.34 -23.31
C VAL A 207 -14.02 33.32 -22.69
N ARG A 208 -13.80 34.24 -21.73
CA ARG A 208 -12.55 34.32 -20.96
C ARG A 208 -12.71 33.49 -19.68
N VAL A 209 -12.02 32.37 -19.60
CA VAL A 209 -12.08 31.42 -18.48
C VAL A 209 -10.84 31.58 -17.62
N VAL A 210 -10.97 31.42 -16.30
CA VAL A 210 -9.83 31.40 -15.37
C VAL A 210 -8.99 30.16 -15.62
N ALA A 211 -7.75 30.33 -16.10
CA ALA A 211 -6.81 29.25 -16.35
C ALA A 211 -6.04 28.87 -15.08
N LYS A 212 -5.66 29.87 -14.26
CA LYS A 212 -4.89 29.68 -13.02
C LYS A 212 -5.16 30.83 -12.07
N LYS A 213 -5.43 30.53 -10.80
CA LYS A 213 -5.61 31.53 -9.73
C LYS A 213 -4.46 31.35 -8.75
N THR A 214 -3.63 32.38 -8.57
CA THR A 214 -2.60 32.45 -7.54
C THR A 214 -3.02 33.45 -6.46
N LYS A 215 -2.35 33.48 -5.30
CA LYS A 215 -2.65 34.45 -4.24
C LYS A 215 -2.51 35.95 -4.69
N ALA A 216 -1.73 36.16 -5.76
CA ALA A 216 -1.44 37.53 -6.26
C ALA A 216 -2.16 37.89 -7.57
N GLU A 217 -2.37 36.91 -8.48
CA GLU A 217 -2.89 37.18 -9.83
C GLU A 217 -3.79 36.04 -10.33
N THR A 218 -4.77 36.39 -11.15
CA THR A 218 -5.66 35.47 -11.87
C THR A 218 -5.30 35.44 -13.35
N PHE A 219 -4.94 34.31 -13.88
CA PHE A 219 -4.62 34.13 -15.30
C PHE A 219 -5.85 33.64 -16.05
N TYR A 220 -6.16 34.28 -17.18
CA TYR A 220 -7.30 33.92 -18.02
C TYR A 220 -6.86 33.24 -19.32
N LYS A 221 -7.66 32.29 -19.80
CA LYS A 221 -7.56 31.71 -21.15
C LYS A 221 -8.82 32.09 -21.94
N ASN A 222 -8.64 32.51 -23.17
CA ASN A 222 -9.75 32.77 -24.07
C ASN A 222 -10.14 31.46 -24.77
N ILE A 223 -11.42 31.14 -24.75
CA ILE A 223 -12.00 30.01 -25.46
C ILE A 223 -13.02 30.58 -26.46
N VAL A 224 -12.94 30.18 -27.72
CA VAL A 224 -13.89 30.56 -28.76
C VAL A 224 -14.73 29.36 -29.14
N GLY A 225 -16.04 29.51 -29.25
CA GLY A 225 -16.97 28.47 -29.66
C GLY A 225 -18.34 29.06 -29.96
N THR A 226 -19.29 28.24 -30.40
CA THR A 226 -20.66 28.67 -30.65
C THR A 226 -21.41 28.88 -29.31
N VAL A 227 -22.43 29.75 -29.34
CA VAL A 227 -23.31 30.02 -28.20
C VAL A 227 -23.83 28.68 -27.59
N ARG A 228 -24.22 27.74 -28.43
CA ARG A 228 -24.70 26.41 -28.03
C ARG A 228 -23.72 25.67 -27.09
N ASN A 229 -22.42 25.82 -27.30
CA ASN A 229 -21.40 25.14 -26.54
C ASN A 229 -21.20 25.69 -25.11
N PHE A 230 -21.60 26.95 -24.90
CA PHE A 230 -21.47 27.65 -23.63
C PHE A 230 -22.78 27.75 -22.85
N MET A 231 -23.90 27.54 -23.49
CA MET A 231 -25.19 27.49 -22.83
C MET A 231 -25.31 26.21 -22.01
N LYS A 232 -26.02 26.28 -20.89
CA LYS A 232 -26.39 25.14 -20.06
C LYS A 232 -27.80 24.67 -20.47
N PRO A 233 -27.92 23.68 -21.39
CA PRO A 233 -29.23 23.16 -21.78
C PRO A 233 -29.92 22.51 -20.58
N LYS A 234 -31.24 22.74 -20.46
CA LYS A 234 -32.07 22.17 -19.39
C LYS A 234 -32.86 20.98 -19.91
N PHE A 235 -32.80 19.90 -19.20
CA PHE A 235 -33.50 18.65 -19.52
C PHE A 235 -34.47 18.26 -18.41
N SER A 236 -35.64 17.77 -18.76
CA SER A 236 -36.63 17.33 -17.79
C SER A 236 -36.39 15.89 -17.28
N SER A 237 -35.44 15.17 -17.88
CA SER A 237 -35.02 13.83 -17.40
C SER A 237 -33.65 13.47 -17.95
N GLU A 238 -32.96 12.54 -17.25
CA GLU A 238 -31.66 11.99 -17.66
C GLU A 238 -31.73 11.31 -19.04
N ASN A 239 -32.85 10.61 -19.33
CA ASN A 239 -33.07 9.95 -20.61
C ASN A 239 -33.15 10.94 -21.79
N LEU A 240 -33.72 12.13 -21.59
CA LEU A 240 -33.75 13.16 -22.63
C LEU A 240 -32.38 13.76 -22.89
N ALA A 241 -31.57 13.92 -21.85
CA ALA A 241 -30.17 14.33 -22.01
C ALA A 241 -29.37 13.28 -22.80
N MET A 242 -29.61 12.00 -22.53
CA MET A 242 -28.98 10.90 -23.29
C MET A 242 -29.42 10.92 -24.77
N LEU A 243 -30.73 11.13 -25.06
CA LEU A 243 -31.24 11.26 -26.41
C LEU A 243 -30.63 12.45 -27.16
N ALA A 244 -30.49 13.59 -26.49
CA ALA A 244 -29.83 14.78 -27.06
C ALA A 244 -28.36 14.51 -27.41
N TYR A 245 -27.67 13.71 -26.58
CA TYR A 245 -26.31 13.28 -26.87
C TYR A 245 -26.24 12.34 -28.10
N GLU A 246 -27.15 11.38 -28.22
CA GLU A 246 -27.22 10.50 -29.39
C GLU A 246 -27.53 11.27 -30.67
N ASN A 247 -28.35 12.31 -30.56
CA ASN A 247 -28.65 13.25 -31.65
C ASN A 247 -27.48 14.21 -31.95
N LYS A 248 -26.39 14.18 -31.17
CA LYS A 248 -25.22 15.07 -31.28
C LYS A 248 -25.53 16.56 -31.00
N GLU A 249 -26.57 16.83 -30.22
CA GLU A 249 -26.91 18.19 -29.79
C GLU A 249 -26.04 18.65 -28.63
N ILE A 250 -25.62 17.73 -27.75
CA ILE A 250 -24.73 17.97 -26.63
C ILE A 250 -23.54 17.02 -26.66
N THR A 251 -22.49 17.40 -25.94
CA THR A 251 -21.29 16.54 -25.74
C THR A 251 -21.30 15.94 -24.33
N LEU A 252 -20.53 14.89 -24.10
CA LEU A 252 -20.40 14.25 -22.79
C LEU A 252 -19.86 15.19 -21.71
N HIS A 253 -19.05 16.17 -22.10
CA HIS A 253 -18.25 17.00 -21.20
C HIS A 253 -18.88 18.38 -20.93
N GLN A 254 -19.98 18.69 -21.63
CA GLN A 254 -20.69 19.95 -21.48
C GLN A 254 -21.51 19.96 -20.20
N LYS A 255 -21.55 21.10 -19.51
CA LYS A 255 -22.41 21.31 -18.35
C LYS A 255 -23.87 21.40 -18.81
N ILE A 256 -24.73 20.66 -18.16
CA ILE A 256 -26.17 20.62 -18.39
C ILE A 256 -26.92 20.76 -17.05
N GLU A 257 -28.16 21.20 -17.08
CA GLU A 257 -29.07 21.15 -15.94
C GLU A 257 -30.13 20.08 -16.19
N VAL A 258 -30.21 19.11 -15.30
CA VAL A 258 -31.15 17.98 -15.40
C VAL A 258 -32.04 17.95 -14.19
N VAL A 259 -33.36 17.69 -14.41
CA VAL A 259 -34.29 17.44 -13.31
C VAL A 259 -34.04 16.04 -12.76
N ARG A 260 -33.71 15.99 -11.50
CA ARG A 260 -33.49 14.75 -10.75
C ARG A 260 -34.51 14.62 -9.64
N THR A 261 -34.99 13.42 -9.44
CA THR A 261 -35.91 13.08 -8.33
C THR A 261 -35.23 12.07 -7.43
N VAL A 262 -35.02 12.42 -6.18
CA VAL A 262 -34.43 11.54 -5.15
C VAL A 262 -35.50 11.29 -4.09
N THR A 263 -35.66 10.04 -3.70
CA THR A 263 -36.52 9.65 -2.58
C THR A 263 -35.63 9.46 -1.35
N THR A 264 -35.86 10.25 -0.30
CA THR A 264 -35.15 10.10 0.97
C THR A 264 -35.56 8.81 1.68
N PRO A 265 -34.76 8.29 2.63
CA PRO A 265 -35.12 7.13 3.45
C PRO A 265 -36.46 7.31 4.19
N ASP A 266 -36.85 8.55 4.46
CA ASP A 266 -38.12 8.93 5.10
C ASP A 266 -39.35 8.88 4.16
N GLY A 267 -39.11 8.57 2.87
CA GLY A 267 -40.17 8.45 1.86
C GLY A 267 -40.57 9.75 1.18
N GLU A 268 -39.93 10.88 1.50
CA GLU A 268 -40.17 12.17 0.84
C GLU A 268 -39.48 12.21 -0.53
N LYS A 269 -40.17 12.75 -1.54
CA LYS A 269 -39.60 12.93 -2.88
C LYS A 269 -39.19 14.37 -3.10
N HIS A 270 -37.92 14.56 -3.28
CA HIS A 270 -37.35 15.86 -3.66
C HIS A 270 -37.09 15.86 -5.16
N THR A 271 -37.56 16.90 -5.86
CA THR A 271 -37.36 17.08 -7.30
C THR A 271 -36.85 18.48 -7.56
N GLY A 272 -35.76 18.59 -8.33
CA GLY A 272 -35.18 19.88 -8.69
C GLY A 272 -34.13 19.76 -9.77
N PHE A 273 -33.61 20.89 -10.22
CA PHE A 273 -32.56 20.97 -11.20
C PHE A 273 -31.19 20.76 -10.53
N VAL A 274 -30.35 19.96 -11.19
CA VAL A 274 -28.97 19.72 -10.76
C VAL A 274 -28.04 20.05 -11.92
N GLU A 275 -26.99 20.81 -11.63
CA GLU A 275 -25.94 21.12 -12.60
C GLU A 275 -24.89 20.02 -12.59
N CYS A 276 -24.69 19.36 -13.73
CA CYS A 276 -23.69 18.29 -13.88
C CYS A 276 -23.31 18.14 -15.36
N THR A 277 -22.41 17.21 -15.66
CA THR A 277 -22.14 16.80 -17.04
C THR A 277 -22.84 15.47 -17.32
N LEU A 278 -23.21 15.21 -18.57
CA LEU A 278 -23.83 13.94 -18.95
C LEU A 278 -22.91 12.75 -18.62
N GLY A 279 -21.60 12.89 -18.80
CA GLY A 279 -20.66 11.83 -18.48
C GLY A 279 -20.67 11.46 -16.99
N ARG A 280 -20.77 12.47 -16.10
CA ARG A 280 -20.89 12.21 -14.64
C ARG A 280 -22.21 11.54 -14.28
N LEU A 281 -23.32 11.90 -14.94
CA LEU A 281 -24.61 11.20 -14.74
C LEU A 281 -24.51 9.72 -15.11
N ILE A 282 -23.92 9.41 -16.26
CA ILE A 282 -23.72 8.02 -16.71
C ILE A 282 -22.84 7.27 -15.70
N PHE A 283 -21.80 7.90 -15.17
CA PHE A 283 -20.94 7.27 -14.16
C PHE A 283 -21.67 7.02 -12.84
N ASN A 284 -22.56 7.95 -12.43
CA ASN A 284 -23.35 7.79 -11.21
C ASN A 284 -24.42 6.69 -11.32
N GLU A 285 -24.81 6.24 -12.51
CA GLU A 285 -25.73 5.15 -12.71
C GLU A 285 -25.22 3.82 -12.12
N ILE A 286 -23.90 3.59 -12.21
CA ILE A 286 -23.25 2.37 -11.71
C ILE A 286 -22.80 2.48 -10.27
N ILE A 287 -22.67 3.71 -9.73
CA ILE A 287 -22.17 3.96 -8.38
C ILE A 287 -23.33 4.04 -7.38
N PRO A 288 -23.29 3.33 -6.26
CA PRO A 288 -24.27 3.50 -5.18
C PRO A 288 -24.29 4.95 -4.69
N GLN A 289 -25.50 5.48 -4.46
CA GLN A 289 -25.70 6.90 -4.13
C GLN A 289 -25.73 7.21 -2.62
N ASP A 290 -25.12 6.36 -1.81
CA ASP A 290 -25.07 6.44 -0.34
C ASP A 290 -23.63 6.31 0.24
N LEU A 291 -22.63 6.62 -0.58
CA LEU A 291 -21.21 6.50 -0.19
C LEU A 291 -20.72 7.63 0.74
N GLY A 292 -21.47 8.73 0.88
CA GLY A 292 -21.15 9.83 1.77
C GLY A 292 -20.06 10.77 1.24
N PHE A 293 -19.98 11.00 -0.07
CA PHE A 293 -19.21 12.09 -0.65
C PHE A 293 -19.98 13.42 -0.59
N VAL A 294 -21.31 13.33 -0.65
CA VAL A 294 -22.23 14.46 -0.51
C VAL A 294 -22.89 14.42 0.86
N ASP A 295 -22.86 15.55 1.57
CA ASP A 295 -23.56 15.69 2.85
C ASP A 295 -25.06 15.87 2.60
N ARG A 296 -25.80 14.79 2.74
CA ARG A 296 -27.26 14.76 2.52
C ARG A 296 -28.07 15.25 3.72
N THR A 297 -27.43 15.71 4.80
CA THR A 297 -28.13 16.36 5.91
C THR A 297 -28.56 17.77 5.56
N ASN A 298 -27.86 18.40 4.59
CA ASN A 298 -28.23 19.71 4.06
C ASN A 298 -29.29 19.55 2.95
N PRO A 299 -30.44 20.23 3.05
CA PRO A 299 -31.53 20.14 2.06
C PRO A 299 -31.12 20.56 0.65
N ASP A 300 -30.15 21.47 0.51
CA ASP A 300 -29.68 21.95 -0.78
C ASP A 300 -28.86 20.89 -1.57
N ASN A 301 -28.25 19.94 -0.86
CA ASN A 301 -27.37 18.94 -1.47
C ASN A 301 -28.06 17.59 -1.70
N ILE A 302 -29.36 17.43 -1.31
CA ILE A 302 -30.08 16.15 -1.43
C ILE A 302 -30.14 15.65 -2.88
N LEU A 303 -30.24 16.57 -3.82
CA LEU A 303 -30.37 16.27 -5.25
C LEU A 303 -29.04 16.01 -5.96
N GLU A 304 -27.91 16.47 -5.37
CA GLU A 304 -26.61 16.31 -6.01
C GLU A 304 -26.25 14.81 -6.20
N PRO A 305 -25.68 14.44 -7.37
CA PRO A 305 -25.16 13.10 -7.57
C PRO A 305 -23.96 12.90 -6.65
N GLU A 306 -23.73 11.66 -6.20
CA GLU A 306 -22.65 11.32 -5.29
C GLU A 306 -21.28 11.70 -5.85
N ILE A 307 -21.09 11.55 -7.17
CA ILE A 307 -19.88 11.91 -7.88
C ILE A 307 -20.14 13.06 -8.83
N ASN A 308 -19.87 14.29 -8.38
CA ASN A 308 -19.94 15.50 -9.22
C ASN A 308 -18.59 16.19 -9.38
N PHE A 309 -17.51 15.43 -9.36
CA PHE A 309 -16.14 15.90 -9.53
C PHE A 309 -15.40 15.05 -10.57
N HIS A 310 -14.26 15.57 -11.03
CA HIS A 310 -13.41 14.86 -11.97
C HIS A 310 -12.71 13.68 -11.29
N VAL A 311 -12.78 12.49 -11.89
CA VAL A 311 -12.34 11.24 -11.27
C VAL A 311 -11.02 10.79 -11.87
N ASP A 312 -9.97 10.78 -11.05
CA ASP A 312 -8.66 10.18 -11.32
C ASP A 312 -8.51 8.81 -10.64
N LYS A 313 -7.35 8.18 -10.80
CA LYS A 313 -7.03 6.89 -10.15
C LYS A 313 -7.12 6.96 -8.62
N LYS A 314 -6.74 8.09 -8.00
CA LYS A 314 -6.78 8.26 -6.54
C LYS A 314 -8.23 8.37 -6.06
N GLN A 315 -9.07 9.09 -6.81
CA GLN A 315 -10.50 9.20 -6.49
C GLN A 315 -11.21 7.86 -6.67
N LEU A 316 -10.89 7.09 -7.74
CA LEU A 316 -11.41 5.73 -7.91
C LEU A 316 -11.06 4.82 -6.73
N LYS A 317 -9.80 4.87 -6.24
CA LYS A 317 -9.40 4.11 -5.05
C LYS A 317 -10.26 4.50 -3.83
N LYS A 318 -10.53 5.80 -3.61
CA LYS A 318 -11.37 6.27 -2.51
C LYS A 318 -12.85 5.86 -2.66
N ILE A 319 -13.38 5.89 -3.88
CA ILE A 319 -14.75 5.46 -4.17
C ILE A 319 -14.91 3.97 -3.83
N LEU A 320 -13.97 3.14 -4.27
CA LEU A 320 -13.97 1.71 -4.00
C LEU A 320 -13.80 1.40 -2.52
N ASP A 321 -12.90 2.09 -1.82
CA ASP A 321 -12.71 1.93 -0.38
C ASP A 321 -14.00 2.25 0.40
N LYS A 322 -14.67 3.36 0.09
CA LYS A 322 -15.97 3.69 0.68
C LYS A 322 -17.06 2.67 0.31
N CYS A 323 -17.06 2.17 -0.93
CA CYS A 323 -18.02 1.17 -1.37
C CYS A 323 -17.85 -0.14 -0.60
N ILE A 324 -16.62 -0.63 -0.42
CA ILE A 324 -16.34 -1.84 0.37
C ILE A 324 -16.79 -1.66 1.82
N ASN A 325 -16.49 -0.51 2.42
CA ASN A 325 -16.83 -0.22 3.83
C ASN A 325 -18.35 -0.03 4.08
N THR A 326 -19.13 0.34 3.04
CA THR A 326 -20.57 0.59 3.17
C THR A 326 -21.39 -0.62 2.75
N HIS A 327 -21.11 -1.22 1.60
CA HIS A 327 -21.90 -2.28 0.98
C HIS A 327 -21.28 -3.68 1.07
N GLY A 328 -20.02 -3.78 1.48
CA GLY A 328 -19.28 -5.04 1.52
C GLY A 328 -18.76 -5.48 0.16
N VAL A 329 -18.15 -6.68 0.15
CA VAL A 329 -17.37 -7.17 -1.00
C VAL A 329 -18.20 -7.59 -2.20
N THR A 330 -19.40 -8.13 -2.00
CA THR A 330 -20.23 -8.66 -3.09
C THR A 330 -20.72 -7.55 -4.01
N LYS A 331 -21.31 -6.49 -3.43
CA LYS A 331 -21.77 -5.34 -4.21
C LYS A 331 -20.62 -4.59 -4.87
N THR A 332 -19.49 -4.47 -4.18
CA THR A 332 -18.29 -3.85 -4.75
C THR A 332 -17.75 -4.63 -5.95
N ALA A 333 -17.84 -5.96 -5.95
CA ALA A 333 -17.45 -6.77 -7.10
C ALA A 333 -18.30 -6.47 -8.35
N GLU A 334 -19.60 -6.28 -8.19
CA GLU A 334 -20.50 -5.85 -9.29
C GLU A 334 -20.09 -4.45 -9.81
N VAL A 335 -19.92 -3.50 -8.90
CA VAL A 335 -19.49 -2.13 -9.25
C VAL A 335 -18.13 -2.12 -9.96
N LEU A 336 -17.19 -2.97 -9.55
CA LEU A 336 -15.89 -3.12 -10.22
C LEU A 336 -16.02 -3.62 -11.66
N ASP A 337 -16.88 -4.62 -11.89
CA ASP A 337 -17.14 -5.13 -13.23
C ASP A 337 -17.80 -4.07 -14.13
N ASP A 338 -18.72 -3.27 -13.58
CA ASP A 338 -19.37 -2.19 -14.31
C ASP A 338 -18.38 -1.05 -14.61
N ILE A 339 -17.52 -0.65 -13.65
CA ILE A 339 -16.46 0.33 -13.87
C ILE A 339 -15.49 -0.15 -14.96
N LYS A 340 -15.11 -1.42 -14.94
CA LYS A 340 -14.25 -2.01 -15.97
C LYS A 340 -14.89 -1.90 -17.35
N ALA A 341 -16.13 -2.34 -17.49
CA ALA A 341 -16.87 -2.33 -18.75
C ALA A 341 -17.04 -0.89 -19.29
N MET A 342 -17.42 0.03 -18.40
CA MET A 342 -17.58 1.44 -18.75
C MET A 342 -16.23 2.09 -19.10
N GLY A 343 -15.18 1.85 -18.35
CA GLY A 343 -13.85 2.37 -18.61
C GLY A 343 -13.32 1.98 -19.98
N TYR A 344 -13.40 0.71 -20.36
CA TYR A 344 -13.01 0.26 -21.69
C TYR A 344 -13.89 0.84 -22.81
N LYS A 345 -15.21 0.89 -22.60
CA LYS A 345 -16.13 1.47 -23.57
C LYS A 345 -15.81 2.93 -23.89
N TYR A 346 -15.59 3.75 -22.86
CA TYR A 346 -15.34 5.17 -23.04
C TYR A 346 -13.90 5.51 -23.38
N SER A 347 -12.92 4.70 -23.01
CA SER A 347 -11.55 4.80 -23.52
C SER A 347 -11.50 4.58 -25.04
N THR A 348 -12.24 3.57 -25.52
CA THR A 348 -12.35 3.30 -26.97
C THR A 348 -13.08 4.44 -27.68
N ARG A 349 -14.18 4.95 -27.14
CA ARG A 349 -14.93 6.07 -27.73
C ARG A 349 -14.16 7.38 -27.71
N GLY A 350 -13.37 7.63 -26.67
CA GLY A 350 -12.51 8.78 -26.52
C GLY A 350 -11.39 8.84 -27.55
N ALA A 351 -11.03 7.69 -28.15
CA ALA A 351 -10.01 7.56 -29.20
C ALA A 351 -8.70 8.28 -28.87
N ILE A 352 -8.27 8.25 -27.59
CA ILE A 352 -7.08 8.95 -27.10
C ILE A 352 -5.84 8.24 -27.66
N SER A 353 -5.07 8.95 -28.45
CA SER A 353 -3.86 8.44 -29.10
C SER A 353 -2.70 9.42 -28.94
N VAL A 354 -1.47 8.95 -29.03
CA VAL A 354 -0.26 9.74 -28.84
C VAL A 354 0.39 10.01 -30.20
N SER A 355 0.71 11.28 -30.45
CA SER A 355 1.49 11.74 -31.59
C SER A 355 2.78 12.44 -31.12
N ILE A 356 3.78 12.47 -31.97
CA ILE A 356 5.01 13.24 -31.72
C ILE A 356 4.70 14.74 -31.59
N SER A 357 3.70 15.24 -32.30
CA SER A 357 3.24 16.63 -32.21
C SER A 357 2.67 17.01 -30.85
N ASP A 358 2.12 16.03 -30.08
CA ASP A 358 1.55 16.27 -28.75
C ASP A 358 2.61 16.61 -27.69
N MET A 359 3.88 16.31 -27.98
CA MET A 359 5.03 16.63 -27.14
C MET A 359 5.49 18.06 -27.43
N THR A 360 4.84 19.07 -26.87
CA THR A 360 5.23 20.47 -27.07
C THR A 360 6.44 20.85 -26.22
N VAL A 361 7.48 21.39 -26.88
CA VAL A 361 8.68 21.90 -26.19
C VAL A 361 8.40 23.33 -25.72
N PRO A 362 8.65 23.70 -24.44
CA PRO A 362 8.45 25.05 -23.94
C PRO A 362 9.36 26.04 -24.68
N ALA A 363 8.83 27.18 -25.07
CA ALA A 363 9.63 28.23 -25.74
C ALA A 363 10.74 28.78 -24.82
N SER A 364 10.49 28.83 -23.52
CA SER A 364 11.45 29.26 -22.48
C SER A 364 12.63 28.32 -22.22
N LYS A 365 12.68 27.13 -22.85
CA LYS A 365 13.74 26.14 -22.66
C LYS A 365 15.13 26.73 -22.93
N LYS A 366 15.30 27.43 -24.05
CA LYS A 366 16.59 27.99 -24.44
C LYS A 366 17.09 29.01 -23.42
N ASP A 367 16.26 29.94 -23.01
CA ASP A 367 16.62 30.99 -22.07
C ASP A 367 17.00 30.44 -20.69
N ILE A 368 16.28 29.41 -20.20
CA ILE A 368 16.59 28.74 -18.94
C ILE A 368 17.94 28.03 -19.00
N LEU A 369 18.23 27.32 -20.11
CA LEU A 369 19.47 26.59 -20.28
C LEU A 369 20.69 27.54 -20.44
N GLU A 370 20.53 28.63 -21.19
CA GLU A 370 21.56 29.66 -21.37
C GLU A 370 21.90 30.34 -20.03
N HIS A 371 20.88 30.72 -19.27
CA HIS A 371 21.09 31.31 -17.94
C HIS A 371 21.78 30.34 -16.95
N ALA A 372 21.42 29.06 -16.96
CA ALA A 372 22.09 28.06 -16.15
C ALA A 372 23.55 27.87 -16.55
N GLN A 373 23.84 27.89 -17.86
CA GLN A 373 25.20 27.79 -18.39
C GLN A 373 26.07 28.99 -17.97
N GLU A 374 25.54 30.21 -17.99
CA GLU A 374 26.25 31.40 -17.51
C GLU A 374 26.65 31.30 -16.03
N ILE A 375 25.75 30.76 -15.19
CA ILE A 375 26.06 30.56 -13.77
C ILE A 375 27.17 29.51 -13.60
N VAL A 376 27.09 28.40 -14.31
CA VAL A 376 28.10 27.33 -14.27
C VAL A 376 29.47 27.85 -14.74
N ASP A 377 29.50 28.69 -15.78
CA ASP A 377 30.75 29.30 -16.27
C ASP A 377 31.36 30.28 -15.25
N LYS A 378 30.54 31.00 -14.50
CA LYS A 378 30.99 31.84 -13.37
C LYS A 378 31.61 31.01 -12.24
N GLU A 379 30.96 29.88 -11.86
CA GLU A 379 31.47 28.97 -10.84
C GLU A 379 32.83 28.37 -11.26
N ASN A 380 32.94 27.93 -12.51
CA ASN A 380 34.18 27.42 -13.09
C ASN A 380 35.30 28.49 -13.11
N MET A 381 34.91 29.76 -13.37
CA MET A 381 35.88 30.89 -13.34
C MET A 381 36.36 31.15 -11.90
N LEU A 382 35.46 31.11 -10.89
CA LEU A 382 35.82 31.25 -9.47
C LEU A 382 36.74 30.13 -9.01
N PHE A 383 36.49 28.90 -9.43
CA PHE A 383 37.36 27.76 -9.20
C PHE A 383 38.77 28.00 -9.84
N GLY A 384 38.80 28.40 -11.11
CA GLY A 384 40.08 28.72 -11.80
C GLY A 384 40.87 29.84 -11.13
N ARG A 385 40.23 30.73 -10.38
CA ARG A 385 40.88 31.79 -9.58
C ARG A 385 41.25 31.32 -8.17
N GLY A 386 40.89 30.09 -7.76
CA GLY A 386 41.25 29.54 -6.46
C GLY A 386 40.31 29.97 -5.30
N TYR A 387 39.15 30.55 -5.59
CA TYR A 387 38.19 30.96 -4.55
C TYR A 387 37.31 29.81 -4.05
N LEU A 388 37.18 28.72 -4.83
CA LEU A 388 36.38 27.54 -4.51
C LEU A 388 37.22 26.28 -4.53
N THR A 389 36.91 25.35 -3.69
CA THR A 389 37.43 23.97 -3.77
C THR A 389 36.69 23.19 -4.88
N ASP A 390 37.29 22.08 -5.34
CA ASP A 390 36.66 21.24 -6.39
C ASP A 390 35.33 20.63 -5.94
N GLU A 391 35.22 20.27 -4.67
CA GLU A 391 33.97 19.77 -4.11
C GLU A 391 32.87 20.84 -4.04
N GLU A 392 33.19 22.05 -3.62
CA GLU A 392 32.25 23.17 -3.59
C GLU A 392 31.78 23.53 -4.99
N ARG A 393 32.69 23.59 -5.95
CA ARG A 393 32.39 23.79 -7.36
C ARG A 393 31.42 22.71 -7.87
N TYR A 394 31.76 21.43 -7.63
CA TYR A 394 30.91 20.29 -8.03
C TYR A 394 29.48 20.42 -7.47
N HIS A 395 29.35 20.71 -6.18
CA HIS A 395 28.04 20.88 -5.56
C HIS A 395 27.27 22.08 -6.11
N ALA A 396 27.94 23.19 -6.36
CA ALA A 396 27.34 24.39 -6.96
C ALA A 396 26.84 24.10 -8.39
N VAL A 397 27.63 23.45 -9.21
CA VAL A 397 27.27 23.08 -10.60
C VAL A 397 26.07 22.12 -10.62
N VAL A 398 26.10 21.06 -9.81
CA VAL A 398 25.01 20.08 -9.74
C VAL A 398 23.73 20.75 -9.27
N LYS A 399 23.79 21.61 -8.26
CA LYS A 399 22.63 22.36 -7.76
C LYS A 399 22.06 23.29 -8.82
N THR A 400 22.89 24.02 -9.54
CA THR A 400 22.45 24.91 -10.62
C THR A 400 21.67 24.16 -11.71
N TRP A 401 22.17 22.99 -12.11
CA TRP A 401 21.47 22.18 -13.11
C TRP A 401 20.19 21.54 -12.56
N GLN A 402 20.13 21.20 -11.28
CA GLN A 402 18.89 20.73 -10.65
C GLN A 402 17.83 21.86 -10.59
N ASP A 403 18.22 23.05 -10.19
CA ASP A 403 17.32 24.20 -10.15
C ASP A 403 16.80 24.58 -11.57
N ALA A 404 17.64 24.44 -12.58
CA ALA A 404 17.27 24.64 -13.98
C ALA A 404 16.28 23.58 -14.46
N ASP A 405 16.51 22.32 -14.10
CA ASP A 405 15.65 21.20 -14.42
C ASP A 405 14.25 21.33 -13.78
N ASP A 406 14.18 21.76 -12.52
CA ASP A 406 12.93 21.99 -11.82
C ASP A 406 12.14 23.17 -12.42
N LYS A 407 12.82 24.26 -12.76
CA LYS A 407 12.20 25.42 -13.45
C LYS A 407 11.65 25.03 -14.81
N LEU A 408 12.41 24.26 -15.59
CA LEU A 408 11.99 23.78 -16.90
C LEU A 408 10.81 22.81 -16.80
N THR A 409 10.82 21.92 -15.82
CA THR A 409 9.73 20.98 -15.56
C THR A 409 8.45 21.72 -15.24
N LYS A 410 8.54 22.75 -14.39
CA LYS A 410 7.38 23.57 -14.03
C LYS A 410 6.86 24.36 -15.23
N ALA A 411 7.73 24.96 -16.02
CA ALA A 411 7.36 25.68 -17.23
C ALA A 411 6.71 24.76 -18.28
N LEU A 412 7.20 23.51 -18.39
CA LEU A 412 6.63 22.50 -19.26
C LEU A 412 5.21 22.10 -18.82
N LEU A 413 5.01 21.77 -17.56
CA LEU A 413 3.70 21.34 -17.03
C LEU A 413 2.67 22.49 -17.06
N ASP A 414 3.11 23.71 -16.77
CA ASP A 414 2.24 24.91 -16.83
C ASP A 414 1.88 25.26 -18.29
N GLY A 415 2.74 24.91 -19.26
CA GLY A 415 2.54 25.20 -20.68
C GLY A 415 1.77 24.14 -21.47
N LEU A 416 1.61 22.92 -20.93
CA LEU A 416 0.84 21.87 -21.56
C LEU A 416 -0.67 22.16 -21.46
N ASP A 417 -1.38 21.89 -22.57
CA ASP A 417 -2.85 21.94 -22.56
C ASP A 417 -3.40 20.77 -21.73
N LYS A 418 -4.37 21.05 -20.86
CA LYS A 418 -5.07 20.04 -20.07
C LYS A 418 -5.78 18.97 -20.90
N TYR A 419 -6.08 19.29 -22.17
CA TYR A 419 -6.72 18.37 -23.11
C TYR A 419 -5.74 17.63 -24.02
N ASN A 420 -4.43 17.82 -23.80
CA ASN A 420 -3.40 17.08 -24.49
C ASN A 420 -3.47 15.60 -24.06
N ASN A 421 -3.39 14.71 -25.03
CA ASN A 421 -3.54 13.27 -24.80
C ASN A 421 -2.50 12.73 -23.80
N ILE A 422 -1.25 13.18 -23.89
CA ILE A 422 -0.17 12.80 -23.00
C ILE A 422 -0.43 13.32 -21.57
N TYR A 423 -0.88 14.58 -21.46
CA TYR A 423 -1.26 15.17 -20.18
C TYR A 423 -2.40 14.39 -19.52
N MET A 424 -3.46 14.06 -20.27
CA MET A 424 -4.58 13.28 -19.76
C MET A 424 -4.15 11.89 -19.26
N MET A 425 -3.24 11.20 -19.98
CA MET A 425 -2.73 9.90 -19.54
C MET A 425 -1.93 9.97 -18.24
N ALA A 426 -1.16 11.03 -18.04
CA ALA A 426 -0.34 11.21 -16.83
C ALA A 426 -1.16 11.74 -15.66
N ASP A 427 -1.99 12.75 -15.86
CA ASP A 427 -2.81 13.39 -14.82
C ASP A 427 -3.88 12.42 -14.27
N SER A 428 -4.49 11.61 -15.12
CA SER A 428 -5.42 10.56 -14.70
C SER A 428 -4.77 9.48 -13.83
N GLY A 429 -3.44 9.36 -13.86
CA GLY A 429 -2.71 8.26 -13.23
C GLY A 429 -2.84 6.93 -13.99
N ALA A 430 -3.36 6.94 -15.23
CA ALA A 430 -3.49 5.74 -16.06
C ALA A 430 -2.11 5.22 -16.49
N ARG A 431 -1.29 6.09 -17.05
CA ARG A 431 0.08 5.75 -17.50
C ARG A 431 0.94 7.01 -17.60
N GLY A 432 2.19 6.88 -17.20
CA GLY A 432 3.15 7.98 -17.25
C GLY A 432 3.28 8.75 -15.93
N SER A 433 4.27 9.62 -15.90
CA SER A 433 4.54 10.52 -14.79
C SER A 433 5.15 11.83 -15.31
N ASP A 434 5.11 12.88 -14.50
CA ASP A 434 5.72 14.17 -14.84
C ASP A 434 7.20 14.04 -15.22
N LYS A 435 7.93 13.13 -14.55
CA LYS A 435 9.33 12.83 -14.88
C LYS A 435 9.51 12.24 -16.28
N GLN A 436 8.57 11.43 -16.77
CA GLN A 436 8.61 10.87 -18.12
C GLN A 436 8.24 11.91 -19.17
N ILE A 437 7.24 12.74 -18.91
CA ILE A 437 6.88 13.88 -19.78
C ILE A 437 8.06 14.83 -19.92
N LYS A 438 8.75 15.13 -18.83
CA LYS A 438 9.96 15.95 -18.81
C LYS A 438 11.05 15.39 -19.72
N GLN A 439 11.31 14.10 -19.70
CA GLN A 439 12.31 13.47 -20.58
C GLN A 439 11.89 13.46 -22.05
N LEU A 440 10.58 13.45 -22.33
CA LEU A 440 10.06 13.48 -23.70
C LEU A 440 10.11 14.87 -24.34
N ALA A 441 9.76 15.93 -23.58
CA ALA A 441 9.57 17.27 -24.11
C ALA A 441 10.43 18.37 -23.45
N GLY A 442 11.00 18.15 -22.29
CA GLY A 442 11.85 19.08 -21.54
C GLY A 442 13.35 18.83 -21.77
N MET A 443 14.01 18.36 -20.71
CA MET A 443 15.39 17.85 -20.76
C MET A 443 15.50 16.55 -19.96
N ARG A 444 16.47 15.71 -20.32
CA ARG A 444 16.70 14.47 -19.59
C ARG A 444 17.38 14.72 -18.22
N GLY A 445 18.21 15.75 -18.12
CA GLY A 445 18.83 16.19 -16.89
C GLY A 445 20.14 15.48 -16.55
N LEU A 446 20.48 15.52 -15.27
CA LEU A 446 21.71 14.92 -14.75
C LEU A 446 21.60 13.39 -14.66
N MET A 447 22.69 12.70 -15.01
CA MET A 447 22.78 11.25 -14.93
C MET A 447 23.81 10.83 -13.88
N ALA A 448 23.63 9.64 -13.32
CA ALA A 448 24.59 9.05 -12.39
C ALA A 448 25.57 8.13 -13.13
N ASP A 449 26.84 8.16 -12.72
CA ASP A 449 27.89 7.24 -13.14
C ASP A 449 27.69 5.83 -12.53
N THR A 450 28.47 4.88 -12.96
CA THR A 450 28.50 3.51 -12.43
C THR A 450 28.80 3.44 -10.94
N SER A 451 29.57 4.39 -10.40
CA SER A 451 29.84 4.55 -8.96
C SER A 451 28.64 5.11 -8.15
N GLY A 452 27.66 5.72 -8.82
CA GLY A 452 26.53 6.43 -8.20
C GLY A 452 26.75 7.94 -8.04
N ARG A 453 27.93 8.47 -8.40
CA ARG A 453 28.20 9.92 -8.41
C ARG A 453 27.49 10.56 -9.60
N THR A 454 26.90 11.73 -9.40
CA THR A 454 26.25 12.50 -10.47
C THR A 454 27.30 13.07 -11.43
N ILE A 455 27.09 12.87 -12.73
CA ILE A 455 27.94 13.43 -13.76
C ILE A 455 27.60 14.92 -13.89
N GLU A 456 28.63 15.79 -13.87
CA GLU A 456 28.44 17.26 -13.92
C GLU A 456 27.86 17.75 -15.24
N LEU A 457 28.02 16.98 -16.31
CA LEU A 457 27.50 17.30 -17.64
C LEU A 457 26.05 16.85 -17.77
N PRO A 458 25.06 17.78 -17.83
CA PRO A 458 23.68 17.41 -17.98
C PRO A 458 23.35 17.02 -19.43
N ILE A 459 22.37 16.16 -19.61
CA ILE A 459 21.76 15.90 -20.91
C ILE A 459 20.69 16.96 -21.16
N LYS A 460 21.03 17.95 -22.02
CA LYS A 460 20.17 19.10 -22.33
C LYS A 460 19.06 18.76 -23.33
N SER A 461 19.28 17.74 -24.14
CA SER A 461 18.33 17.26 -25.16
C SER A 461 17.21 16.46 -24.55
N ASN A 462 16.09 16.39 -25.25
CA ASN A 462 14.96 15.51 -24.95
C ASN A 462 14.82 14.42 -26.03
N PHE A 463 13.94 13.45 -25.81
CA PHE A 463 13.73 12.37 -26.77
C PHE A 463 13.07 12.82 -28.08
N ARG A 464 12.28 13.91 -28.05
CA ARG A 464 11.69 14.47 -29.27
C ARG A 464 12.75 15.08 -30.21
N GLU A 465 13.70 15.82 -29.65
CA GLU A 465 14.80 16.44 -30.40
C GLU A 465 15.87 15.43 -30.82
N GLY A 466 15.95 14.31 -30.08
CA GLY A 466 17.02 13.34 -30.23
C GLY A 466 18.23 13.66 -29.36
N LEU A 467 18.98 12.62 -28.97
CA LEU A 467 20.19 12.75 -28.15
C LEU A 467 21.43 12.77 -29.05
N ASP A 468 22.43 13.57 -28.66
CA ASP A 468 23.76 13.50 -29.23
C ASP A 468 24.47 12.19 -28.84
N VAL A 469 25.48 11.81 -29.60
CA VAL A 469 26.22 10.55 -29.38
C VAL A 469 26.79 10.48 -27.94
N LEU A 470 27.38 11.58 -27.46
CA LEU A 470 27.93 11.65 -26.11
C LEU A 470 26.83 11.54 -25.04
N GLU A 471 25.73 12.25 -25.22
CA GLU A 471 24.57 12.22 -24.33
C GLU A 471 23.92 10.82 -24.26
N TYR A 472 23.81 10.15 -25.42
CA TYR A 472 23.32 8.77 -25.47
C TYR A 472 24.26 7.81 -24.74
N PHE A 473 25.57 7.94 -24.91
CA PHE A 473 26.54 7.09 -24.22
C PHE A 473 26.49 7.26 -22.70
N ILE A 474 26.45 8.50 -22.20
CA ILE A 474 26.27 8.79 -20.77
C ILE A 474 24.97 8.16 -20.25
N SER A 475 23.88 8.29 -20.99
CA SER A 475 22.59 7.74 -20.57
C SER A 475 22.56 6.20 -20.55
N ALA A 476 23.34 5.54 -21.40
CA ALA A 476 23.42 4.08 -21.47
C ALA A 476 24.06 3.47 -20.20
N HIS A 477 24.99 4.17 -19.54
CA HIS A 477 25.57 3.71 -18.27
C HIS A 477 24.50 3.55 -17.19
N GLY A 478 23.67 4.58 -16.97
CA GLY A 478 22.58 4.54 -15.99
C GLY A 478 21.55 3.46 -16.30
N ALA A 479 21.15 3.31 -17.56
CA ALA A 479 20.18 2.30 -17.99
C ALA A 479 20.71 0.87 -17.75
N ARG A 480 21.96 0.59 -18.13
CA ARG A 480 22.59 -0.73 -17.93
C ARG A 480 22.74 -1.07 -16.45
N LYS A 481 23.19 -0.11 -15.63
CA LYS A 481 23.25 -0.26 -14.18
C LYS A 481 21.87 -0.60 -13.63
N GLY A 482 20.83 0.14 -14.04
CA GLY A 482 19.46 -0.10 -13.60
C GLY A 482 18.97 -1.51 -13.90
N LEU A 483 19.18 -2.01 -15.10
CA LEU A 483 18.80 -3.37 -15.50
C LEU A 483 19.55 -4.44 -14.69
N SER A 484 20.86 -4.30 -14.52
CA SER A 484 21.69 -5.23 -13.75
C SER A 484 21.30 -5.26 -12.28
N ASP A 485 21.15 -4.09 -11.65
CA ASP A 485 20.81 -3.99 -10.24
C ASP A 485 19.38 -4.52 -9.95
N THR A 486 18.43 -4.32 -10.87
CA THR A 486 17.08 -4.88 -10.72
C THR A 486 17.12 -6.39 -10.67
N ALA A 487 17.87 -7.03 -11.60
CA ALA A 487 17.99 -8.48 -11.66
C ALA A 487 18.63 -9.08 -10.39
N LEU A 488 19.70 -8.44 -9.88
CA LEU A 488 20.39 -8.91 -8.67
C LEU A 488 19.56 -8.72 -7.40
N ARG A 489 18.93 -7.57 -7.23
CA ARG A 489 18.19 -7.22 -6.02
C ARG A 489 16.86 -7.97 -5.87
N THR A 490 16.32 -8.54 -6.93
CA THR A 490 15.15 -9.43 -6.83
C THR A 490 15.45 -10.63 -5.95
N ALA A 491 16.65 -11.20 -6.06
CA ALA A 491 17.11 -12.30 -5.21
C ALA A 491 17.24 -11.85 -3.73
N ASP A 492 17.80 -10.66 -3.49
CA ASP A 492 17.94 -10.10 -2.13
C ASP A 492 16.59 -9.88 -1.44
N SER A 493 15.60 -9.35 -2.18
CA SER A 493 14.23 -9.20 -1.68
C SER A 493 13.59 -10.55 -1.32
N GLY A 494 13.77 -11.57 -2.16
CA GLY A 494 13.30 -12.92 -1.89
C GLY A 494 13.95 -13.53 -0.65
N TYR A 495 15.26 -13.34 -0.48
CA TYR A 495 16.00 -13.82 0.69
C TYR A 495 15.60 -13.08 1.98
N LEU A 496 15.36 -11.76 1.92
CA LEU A 496 14.82 -11.02 3.06
C LEU A 496 13.45 -11.56 3.49
N THR A 497 12.54 -11.76 2.53
CA THR A 497 11.20 -12.30 2.80
C THR A 497 11.28 -13.67 3.47
N ARG A 498 12.15 -14.56 2.99
CA ARG A 498 12.38 -15.87 3.60
C ARG A 498 12.81 -15.75 5.07
N ARG A 499 13.77 -14.88 5.38
CA ARG A 499 14.25 -14.67 6.76
C ARG A 499 13.14 -14.11 7.66
N LEU A 500 12.33 -13.20 7.15
CA LEU A 500 11.17 -12.64 7.87
C LEU A 500 10.13 -13.71 8.18
N VAL A 501 9.82 -14.61 7.22
CA VAL A 501 8.91 -15.73 7.44
C VAL A 501 9.47 -16.67 8.50
N ASP A 502 10.75 -17.01 8.44
CA ASP A 502 11.37 -17.94 9.39
C ASP A 502 11.38 -17.40 10.84
N VAL A 503 11.52 -16.08 11.03
CA VAL A 503 11.52 -15.50 12.39
C VAL A 503 10.12 -15.37 12.99
N SER A 504 9.08 -15.24 12.16
CA SER A 504 7.72 -14.91 12.61
C SER A 504 6.69 -16.04 12.44
N GLN A 505 7.08 -17.20 11.92
CA GLN A 505 6.16 -18.29 11.56
C GLN A 505 5.42 -18.91 12.76
N ASP A 506 5.92 -18.77 13.96
CA ASP A 506 5.32 -19.25 15.22
C ASP A 506 4.23 -18.31 15.78
N LEU A 507 4.13 -17.09 15.25
CA LEU A 507 3.16 -16.09 15.69
C LEU A 507 1.79 -16.31 15.06
N ILE A 508 0.89 -16.89 15.87
CA ILE A 508 -0.51 -17.18 15.53
C ILE A 508 -1.39 -16.53 16.60
N ILE A 509 -2.58 -16.07 16.24
CA ILE A 509 -3.57 -15.61 17.21
C ILE A 509 -4.14 -16.83 17.93
N ARG A 510 -3.88 -16.95 19.23
CA ARG A 510 -4.36 -18.07 20.05
C ARG A 510 -5.43 -17.67 21.05
N ASP A 511 -5.25 -16.52 21.70
CA ASP A 511 -6.12 -16.00 22.74
C ASP A 511 -7.02 -14.88 22.25
N VAL A 512 -8.16 -14.69 22.89
CA VAL A 512 -9.05 -13.54 22.61
C VAL A 512 -8.53 -12.29 23.32
N ASP A 513 -8.20 -12.39 24.61
CA ASP A 513 -7.72 -11.26 25.42
C ASP A 513 -6.71 -11.72 26.46
N CYS A 514 -5.51 -11.16 26.43
CA CYS A 514 -4.44 -11.45 27.40
C CYS A 514 -4.57 -10.69 28.74
N SER A 515 -5.61 -9.88 28.90
CA SER A 515 -5.79 -8.99 30.07
C SER A 515 -7.17 -9.09 30.69
N VAL A 516 -7.80 -10.29 30.69
CA VAL A 516 -9.14 -10.50 31.26
C VAL A 516 -9.15 -10.16 32.76
N ASP A 517 -8.15 -10.61 33.49
CA ASP A 517 -8.07 -10.53 34.94
C ASP A 517 -7.41 -9.24 35.50
N ARG A 518 -7.12 -8.28 34.61
CA ARG A 518 -6.42 -7.04 34.99
C ARG A 518 -7.28 -5.81 34.79
N GLU A 519 -7.30 -4.92 35.79
CA GLU A 519 -7.98 -3.62 35.68
C GLU A 519 -7.31 -2.72 34.65
N GLU A 520 -5.98 -2.60 34.69
CA GLU A 520 -5.22 -1.83 33.71
C GLU A 520 -4.89 -2.67 32.46
N LYS A 521 -5.38 -2.20 31.29
CA LYS A 521 -5.15 -2.89 30.02
C LYS A 521 -3.75 -2.59 29.47
N PRO A 522 -3.04 -3.60 28.94
CA PRO A 522 -1.74 -3.38 28.32
C PRO A 522 -1.89 -2.48 27.09
N GLY A 523 -1.05 -1.49 26.98
CA GLY A 523 -1.08 -0.55 25.88
C GLY A 523 0.09 0.41 25.92
N MET A 524 0.22 1.18 24.83
CA MET A 524 1.25 2.19 24.72
C MET A 524 0.70 3.47 24.08
N TYR A 525 1.30 4.59 24.45
CA TYR A 525 1.02 5.87 23.81
C TYR A 525 1.66 5.92 22.42
N VAL A 526 0.87 6.29 21.43
CA VAL A 526 1.33 6.55 20.07
C VAL A 526 1.14 8.01 19.73
N GLU A 527 2.09 8.54 18.99
CA GLU A 527 2.15 9.92 18.51
C GLU A 527 2.40 9.95 16.99
N VAL A 528 2.28 11.11 16.38
CA VAL A 528 2.58 11.32 14.96
C VAL A 528 4.07 11.08 14.70
N PHE A 529 4.43 10.34 13.67
CA PHE A 529 5.82 10.24 13.23
C PHE A 529 6.18 11.39 12.30
N MET A 530 7.19 12.14 12.72
CA MET A 530 7.67 13.33 12.02
C MET A 530 9.13 13.17 11.56
N GLU A 531 9.46 13.76 10.42
CA GLU A 531 10.84 13.98 9.98
C GLU A 531 11.02 15.49 9.71
N GLY A 532 11.59 16.20 10.67
CA GLY A 532 11.58 17.67 10.66
C GLY A 532 10.14 18.19 10.67
N ASP A 533 9.76 18.92 9.62
CA ASP A 533 8.39 19.44 9.45
C ASP A 533 7.46 18.54 8.63
N ARG A 534 7.99 17.44 8.06
CA ARG A 534 7.21 16.52 7.25
C ARG A 534 6.61 15.40 8.09
N VAL A 535 5.31 15.18 7.97
CA VAL A 535 4.62 14.02 8.56
C VAL A 535 5.00 12.77 7.76
N VAL A 536 5.63 11.80 8.42
CA VAL A 536 5.93 10.48 7.85
C VAL A 536 4.70 9.59 7.95
N GLU A 537 4.08 9.53 9.13
CA GLU A 537 2.89 8.75 9.37
C GLU A 537 1.90 9.52 10.24
N SER A 538 0.64 9.59 9.79
CA SER A 538 -0.42 10.30 10.50
C SER A 538 -0.88 9.52 11.75
N LEU A 539 -1.34 10.24 12.78
CA LEU A 539 -1.93 9.60 13.96
C LEU A 539 -3.17 8.77 13.59
N LYS A 540 -3.94 9.20 12.59
CA LYS A 540 -5.10 8.48 12.07
C LYS A 540 -4.72 7.07 11.61
N ASP A 541 -3.67 6.93 10.79
CA ASP A 541 -3.22 5.64 10.26
C ASP A 541 -2.76 4.71 11.38
N ARG A 542 -2.08 5.26 12.39
CA ARG A 542 -1.56 4.49 13.52
C ARG A 542 -2.63 3.95 14.46
N ILE A 543 -3.72 4.69 14.69
CA ILE A 543 -4.80 4.28 15.61
C ILE A 543 -5.90 3.45 14.93
N THR A 544 -6.06 3.55 13.61
CA THR A 544 -7.11 2.85 12.88
C THR A 544 -6.94 1.34 12.97
N GLY A 545 -8.01 0.63 13.32
CA GLY A 545 -8.01 -0.82 13.46
C GLY A 545 -7.35 -1.35 14.75
N ARG A 546 -7.04 -0.48 15.71
CA ARG A 546 -6.51 -0.85 17.02
C ARG A 546 -7.59 -0.81 18.10
N TYR A 547 -7.36 -1.47 19.20
CA TYR A 547 -8.20 -1.37 20.39
C TYR A 547 -7.69 -0.27 21.32
N ALA A 548 -8.61 0.55 21.84
CA ALA A 548 -8.26 1.57 22.82
C ALA A 548 -7.87 0.91 24.15
N ALA A 549 -6.73 1.30 24.73
CA ALA A 549 -6.31 0.86 26.07
C ALA A 549 -6.93 1.71 27.18
N GLU A 550 -7.36 2.93 26.86
CA GLU A 550 -8.06 3.88 27.76
C GLU A 550 -9.30 4.42 27.07
N SER A 551 -10.29 4.86 27.86
CA SER A 551 -11.49 5.51 27.32
C SER A 551 -11.14 6.90 26.79
N ILE A 552 -11.65 7.26 25.62
CA ILE A 552 -11.42 8.56 24.97
C ILE A 552 -12.71 9.36 25.08
N TYR A 553 -12.60 10.61 25.53
CA TYR A 553 -13.73 11.50 25.78
C TYR A 553 -13.71 12.72 24.86
N ASP A 554 -14.86 13.36 24.69
CA ASP A 554 -15.03 14.62 24.00
C ASP A 554 -14.83 15.79 24.98
N LYS A 555 -14.76 17.03 24.46
CA LYS A 555 -14.72 18.28 25.24
C LYS A 555 -15.87 18.38 26.26
N ASP A 556 -17.03 17.85 25.94
CA ASP A 556 -18.23 17.84 26.75
C ASP A 556 -18.29 16.67 27.76
N GLY A 557 -17.26 15.84 27.86
CA GLY A 557 -17.20 14.66 28.72
C GLY A 557 -17.98 13.44 28.20
N ASN A 558 -18.48 13.48 26.96
CA ASN A 558 -19.12 12.31 26.33
C ASN A 558 -18.06 11.30 25.92
N MET A 559 -18.32 10.03 26.14
CA MET A 559 -17.40 8.95 25.77
C MET A 559 -17.49 8.65 24.28
N LEU A 560 -16.42 8.93 23.54
CA LEU A 560 -16.29 8.63 22.11
C LEU A 560 -15.92 7.16 21.86
N VAL A 561 -14.95 6.65 22.62
CA VAL A 561 -14.51 5.25 22.53
C VAL A 561 -14.30 4.69 23.93
N LYS A 562 -14.92 3.56 24.21
CA LYS A 562 -14.77 2.83 25.49
C LYS A 562 -13.47 2.01 25.48
N VAL A 563 -12.87 1.83 26.67
CA VAL A 563 -11.76 0.89 26.87
C VAL A 563 -12.06 -0.45 26.20
N ASN A 564 -11.06 -1.04 25.57
CA ASN A 564 -11.13 -2.37 24.97
C ASN A 564 -12.13 -2.49 23.80
N HIS A 565 -12.47 -1.35 23.15
CA HIS A 565 -13.24 -1.32 21.90
C HIS A 565 -12.35 -0.92 20.72
N MET A 566 -12.67 -1.47 19.55
CA MET A 566 -11.93 -1.23 18.32
C MET A 566 -12.20 0.18 17.77
N ILE A 567 -11.14 0.88 17.39
CA ILE A 567 -11.18 2.17 16.71
C ILE A 567 -11.32 1.92 15.20
N THR A 568 -12.56 1.98 14.71
CA THR A 568 -12.85 1.89 13.27
C THR A 568 -12.43 3.18 12.56
N PRO A 569 -12.27 3.20 11.21
CA PRO A 569 -11.91 4.41 10.48
C PRO A 569 -12.81 5.62 10.77
N LYS A 570 -14.14 5.40 10.87
CA LYS A 570 -15.11 6.45 11.22
C LYS A 570 -14.92 6.96 12.67
N ARG A 571 -14.66 6.04 13.61
CA ARG A 571 -14.36 6.42 15.00
C ARG A 571 -13.04 7.16 15.12
N ALA A 572 -12.01 6.76 14.35
CA ALA A 572 -10.72 7.45 14.33
C ALA A 572 -10.86 8.91 13.87
N GLU A 573 -11.63 9.17 12.83
CA GLU A 573 -11.92 10.54 12.37
C GLU A 573 -12.66 11.36 13.45
N ASN A 574 -13.66 10.75 14.09
CA ASN A 574 -14.42 11.41 15.16
C ASN A 574 -13.55 11.70 16.39
N VAL A 575 -12.70 10.75 16.81
CA VAL A 575 -11.74 10.92 17.91
C VAL A 575 -10.77 12.06 17.63
N LEU A 576 -10.18 12.12 16.44
CA LEU A 576 -9.22 13.17 16.09
C LEU A 576 -9.87 14.55 15.99
N LYS A 577 -11.13 14.62 15.53
CA LYS A 577 -11.85 15.88 15.36
C LYS A 577 -12.41 16.44 16.67
N ASN A 578 -13.01 15.59 17.51
CA ASN A 578 -13.78 16.01 18.68
C ASN A 578 -13.13 15.60 20.00
N GLY A 579 -12.23 14.64 20.01
CA GLY A 579 -11.66 14.08 21.23
C GLY A 579 -10.64 14.98 21.91
N VAL A 580 -10.44 14.75 23.20
CA VAL A 580 -9.49 15.44 24.07
C VAL A 580 -8.50 14.46 24.69
N ASP A 581 -7.30 14.95 24.95
CA ASP A 581 -6.24 14.25 25.67
C ASP A 581 -6.57 14.18 27.19
N LYS A 582 -5.78 13.46 27.98
CA LYS A 582 -5.91 13.36 29.46
C LYS A 582 -5.93 14.73 30.16
N ASP A 583 -5.22 15.69 29.58
CA ASP A 583 -5.14 17.06 30.09
C ASP A 583 -6.31 17.96 29.66
N GLY A 584 -7.31 17.39 28.96
CA GLY A 584 -8.46 18.11 28.41
C GLY A 584 -8.16 18.96 27.17
N VAL A 585 -6.99 18.77 26.54
CA VAL A 585 -6.60 19.53 25.34
C VAL A 585 -7.06 18.76 24.10
N PRO A 586 -7.74 19.42 23.14
CA PRO A 586 -8.23 18.74 21.93
C PRO A 586 -7.08 18.20 21.07
N PHE A 587 -7.29 17.06 20.44
CA PHE A 587 -6.30 16.46 19.53
C PHE A 587 -6.07 17.31 18.29
N THR A 588 -7.11 17.96 17.76
CA THR A 588 -7.02 18.93 16.65
C THR A 588 -7.46 20.29 17.12
N LEU A 589 -6.67 21.33 16.86
CA LEU A 589 -6.98 22.71 17.20
C LEU A 589 -8.06 23.27 16.27
N GLU A 590 -8.85 24.22 16.76
CA GLU A 590 -9.90 24.85 15.95
C GLU A 590 -9.31 25.59 14.75
N GLY A 591 -9.75 25.21 13.55
CA GLY A 591 -9.25 25.78 12.29
C GLY A 591 -8.10 25.00 11.64
N GLU A 592 -7.56 23.98 12.28
CA GLU A 592 -6.56 23.09 11.70
C GLU A 592 -7.21 21.81 11.17
N SER A 593 -6.67 21.30 10.07
CA SER A 593 -7.12 20.05 9.45
C SER A 593 -6.37 18.81 9.94
N GLU A 594 -5.24 19.03 10.62
CA GLU A 594 -4.36 17.96 11.11
C GLU A 594 -4.28 17.96 12.64
N PRO A 595 -4.08 16.78 13.26
CA PRO A 595 -3.94 16.70 14.70
C PRO A 595 -2.64 17.35 15.18
N ARG A 596 -2.66 17.82 16.40
CA ARG A 596 -1.53 18.41 17.11
C ARG A 596 -0.33 17.45 17.14
N ARG A 597 0.89 17.98 16.99
CA ARG A 597 2.13 17.16 16.89
C ARG A 597 2.42 16.34 18.15
N ASP A 598 2.07 16.86 19.31
CA ASP A 598 2.25 16.23 20.62
C ASP A 598 1.05 15.41 21.11
N ALA A 599 0.05 15.22 20.25
CA ALA A 599 -1.13 14.42 20.59
C ALA A 599 -0.76 12.94 20.80
N LYS A 600 -1.12 12.38 21.95
CA LYS A 600 -0.82 10.99 22.33
C LYS A 600 -2.11 10.25 22.68
N ILE A 601 -2.26 9.05 22.11
CA ILE A 601 -3.40 8.18 22.38
C ILE A 601 -2.87 6.82 22.83
N LYS A 602 -3.40 6.27 23.93
CA LYS A 602 -3.01 4.94 24.43
C LYS A 602 -3.81 3.85 23.72
N ILE A 603 -3.12 3.04 22.94
CA ILE A 603 -3.71 1.92 22.21
C ILE A 603 -3.08 0.59 22.64
N ARG A 604 -3.82 -0.49 22.43
CA ARG A 604 -3.28 -1.85 22.58
C ARG A 604 -2.42 -2.20 21.37
N THR A 605 -1.24 -2.74 21.65
CA THR A 605 -0.29 -3.13 20.59
C THR A 605 0.23 -4.54 20.80
N ILE A 606 0.81 -5.11 19.77
CA ILE A 606 1.44 -6.42 19.79
C ILE A 606 2.66 -6.41 20.72
N LEU A 607 3.36 -5.29 20.79
CA LEU A 607 4.59 -5.13 21.59
C LEU A 607 4.36 -5.27 23.10
N THR A 608 3.16 -4.93 23.57
CA THR A 608 2.77 -5.01 24.99
C THR A 608 1.91 -6.25 25.31
N CYS A 609 1.67 -7.13 24.33
CA CYS A 609 0.89 -8.33 24.52
C CYS A 609 1.60 -9.33 25.45
N ARG A 610 0.88 -9.86 26.44
CA ARG A 610 1.37 -10.80 27.44
C ARG A 610 0.97 -12.26 27.17
N SER A 611 0.50 -12.60 25.97
CA SER A 611 0.23 -13.99 25.60
C SER A 611 1.54 -14.74 25.40
N HIS A 612 1.67 -15.93 26.02
CA HIS A 612 2.87 -16.78 25.95
C HIS A 612 3.10 -17.38 24.58
N LEU A 613 2.04 -17.92 24.01
CA LEU A 613 2.08 -18.66 22.74
C LEU A 613 1.40 -17.82 21.65
N GLY A 614 2.13 -16.89 21.04
CA GLY A 614 1.57 -16.05 19.98
C GLY A 614 1.13 -14.67 20.45
N VAL A 615 -0.02 -14.21 19.99
CA VAL A 615 -0.59 -12.88 20.25
C VAL A 615 -2.10 -13.01 20.47
N CYS A 616 -2.69 -12.19 21.33
CA CYS A 616 -4.14 -12.17 21.52
C CYS A 616 -4.83 -11.31 20.45
N SER A 617 -6.11 -11.62 20.18
CA SER A 617 -6.93 -10.95 19.17
C SER A 617 -7.04 -9.43 19.42
N LYS A 618 -7.24 -9.01 20.66
CA LYS A 618 -7.41 -7.59 21.00
C LYS A 618 -6.12 -6.77 20.89
N CYS A 619 -4.96 -7.33 21.19
CA CYS A 619 -3.69 -6.63 20.99
C CYS A 619 -3.30 -6.51 19.51
N TYR A 620 -3.70 -7.44 18.70
CA TYR A 620 -3.51 -7.36 17.24
C TYR A 620 -4.49 -6.38 16.59
N GLY A 621 -5.77 -6.43 16.99
CA GLY A 621 -6.82 -5.56 16.49
C GLY A 621 -7.54 -6.09 15.25
N SER A 622 -7.73 -5.25 14.23
CA SER A 622 -8.42 -5.63 12.99
C SER A 622 -7.55 -6.47 12.05
N ASN A 623 -8.17 -7.40 11.33
CA ASN A 623 -7.59 -8.05 10.17
C ASN A 623 -7.71 -7.09 8.97
N MET A 624 -6.59 -6.69 8.39
CA MET A 624 -6.57 -5.72 7.30
C MET A 624 -7.25 -6.25 6.03
N ALA A 625 -7.21 -7.56 5.79
CA ALA A 625 -7.82 -8.17 4.60
C ALA A 625 -9.35 -8.26 4.65
N THR A 626 -9.96 -8.26 5.85
CA THR A 626 -11.42 -8.33 6.00
C THR A 626 -12.03 -7.06 6.59
N GLY A 627 -11.20 -6.16 7.14
CA GLY A 627 -11.65 -4.96 7.86
C GLY A 627 -12.32 -5.23 9.22
N GLN A 628 -12.45 -6.49 9.63
CA GLN A 628 -13.08 -6.93 10.87
C GLN A 628 -12.04 -7.28 11.93
N ALA A 629 -12.51 -7.52 13.18
CA ALA A 629 -11.63 -8.00 14.23
C ALA A 629 -11.01 -9.35 13.86
N VAL A 630 -9.72 -9.52 14.14
CA VAL A 630 -9.00 -10.75 13.83
C VAL A 630 -9.59 -11.93 14.61
N GLN A 631 -9.70 -13.06 13.96
CA GLN A 631 -10.17 -14.30 14.57
C GLN A 631 -9.01 -15.12 15.14
N VAL A 632 -9.33 -15.95 16.13
CA VAL A 632 -8.36 -16.93 16.66
C VAL A 632 -8.01 -17.93 15.55
N GLY A 633 -6.70 -18.20 15.40
CA GLY A 633 -6.18 -19.10 14.39
C GLY A 633 -5.57 -18.39 13.16
N GLU A 634 -5.59 -17.07 13.09
CA GLU A 634 -4.93 -16.34 12.00
C GLU A 634 -3.40 -16.36 12.16
N ALA A 635 -2.68 -16.73 11.11
CA ALA A 635 -1.21 -16.76 11.07
C ALA A 635 -0.62 -15.37 10.78
N VAL A 636 -0.70 -14.49 11.77
CA VAL A 636 -0.32 -13.07 11.63
C VAL A 636 1.17 -12.85 11.34
N GLY A 637 2.03 -13.76 11.78
CA GLY A 637 3.47 -13.68 11.53
C GLY A 637 3.81 -13.82 10.04
N ILE A 638 3.19 -14.78 9.35
CA ILE A 638 3.39 -14.96 7.91
C ILE A 638 2.80 -13.81 7.11
N ILE A 639 1.62 -13.32 7.52
CA ILE A 639 0.99 -12.15 6.90
C ILE A 639 1.93 -10.93 7.02
N ALA A 640 2.51 -10.69 8.19
CA ALA A 640 3.46 -9.60 8.40
C ALA A 640 4.71 -9.75 7.51
N ALA A 641 5.33 -10.92 7.49
CA ALA A 641 6.52 -11.18 6.69
C ALA A 641 6.26 -10.98 5.18
N GLN A 642 5.14 -11.47 4.68
CA GLN A 642 4.74 -11.31 3.28
C GLN A 642 4.37 -9.86 2.94
N SER A 643 3.71 -9.14 3.85
CA SER A 643 3.33 -7.73 3.66
C SER A 643 4.54 -6.78 3.61
N ILE A 644 5.62 -7.12 4.31
CA ILE A 644 6.89 -6.39 4.27
C ILE A 644 7.72 -6.81 3.03
N GLY A 645 7.71 -8.09 2.67
CA GLY A 645 8.55 -8.65 1.62
C GLY A 645 8.04 -8.39 0.19
N GLU A 646 6.72 -8.44 -0.03
CA GLU A 646 6.13 -8.23 -1.36
C GLU A 646 6.52 -6.87 -1.96
N PRO A 647 6.36 -5.72 -1.25
CA PRO A 647 6.79 -4.45 -1.80
C PRO A 647 8.31 -4.31 -1.96
N GLY A 648 9.10 -5.15 -1.30
CA GLY A 648 10.57 -5.16 -1.42
C GLY A 648 11.06 -5.29 -2.86
N THR A 649 10.40 -6.09 -3.65
CA THR A 649 10.70 -6.24 -5.09
C THR A 649 10.44 -4.93 -5.85
N GLN A 650 9.38 -4.19 -5.50
CA GLN A 650 9.06 -2.89 -6.10
C GLN A 650 10.06 -1.80 -5.66
N LEU A 651 10.54 -1.85 -4.40
CA LEU A 651 11.60 -0.96 -3.89
C LEU A 651 12.89 -1.07 -4.72
N THR A 652 13.24 -2.26 -5.17
CA THR A 652 14.42 -2.47 -6.01
C THR A 652 14.33 -1.80 -7.37
N MET A 653 13.13 -1.71 -7.95
CA MET A 653 12.90 -1.09 -9.25
C MET A 653 12.90 0.45 -9.21
N ARG A 654 12.49 1.06 -8.09
CA ARG A 654 12.28 2.51 -7.99
C ARG A 654 13.48 3.33 -7.49
N THR A 655 14.47 2.72 -6.85
CA THR A 655 15.65 3.41 -6.29
C THR A 655 16.55 4.09 -7.34
N PHE A 656 16.40 3.75 -8.63
CA PHE A 656 17.17 4.33 -9.73
C PHE A 656 16.65 5.66 -10.27
N HIS A 657 15.39 5.99 -10.00
CA HIS A 657 14.74 7.16 -10.58
C HIS A 657 14.85 8.42 -9.71
N THR A 658 15.28 8.28 -8.47
CA THR A 658 15.57 9.40 -7.58
C THR A 658 17.07 9.71 -7.61
N GLY A 659 17.53 10.36 -8.67
CA GLY A 659 18.85 10.97 -8.76
C GLY A 659 18.93 12.21 -7.85
N GLY A 660 18.64 12.06 -6.56
CA GLY A 660 18.89 13.06 -5.57
C GLY A 660 20.31 12.92 -5.05
N VAL A 661 20.97 14.05 -4.77
CA VAL A 661 22.27 14.11 -4.09
C VAL A 661 22.07 13.50 -2.69
N ALA A 662 22.29 12.20 -2.57
CA ALA A 662 22.42 11.57 -1.27
C ALA A 662 23.78 11.94 -0.72
N GLY A 663 23.85 12.44 0.51
CA GLY A 663 25.12 12.52 1.26
C GLY A 663 25.76 11.13 1.21
N GLY A 664 27.01 11.04 0.81
CA GLY A 664 27.66 9.87 0.24
C GLY A 664 27.76 8.58 1.05
N ASP A 665 27.20 8.48 2.29
CA ASP A 665 27.40 7.33 3.17
C ASP A 665 26.11 6.73 3.76
N ILE A 666 24.93 7.25 3.45
CA ILE A 666 23.66 6.75 4.02
C ILE A 666 23.05 5.69 3.09
N THR A 667 22.94 4.45 3.60
CA THR A 667 22.25 3.36 2.88
C THR A 667 20.76 3.68 2.74
N GLN A 668 20.21 3.52 1.54
CA GLN A 668 18.80 3.79 1.21
C GLN A 668 18.12 2.58 0.59
N GLY A 669 16.79 2.56 0.66
CA GLY A 669 15.99 1.49 0.06
C GLY A 669 16.09 0.15 0.79
N LEU A 670 16.00 -0.95 0.04
CA LEU A 670 15.99 -2.32 0.59
C LEU A 670 17.25 -2.66 1.43
N PRO A 671 18.48 -2.27 1.07
CA PRO A 671 19.65 -2.50 1.92
C PRO A 671 19.53 -1.86 3.31
N ARG A 672 18.85 -0.71 3.43
CA ARG A 672 18.60 -0.07 4.73
C ARG A 672 17.60 -0.87 5.56
N VAL A 673 16.55 -1.38 4.96
CA VAL A 673 15.58 -2.24 5.63
C VAL A 673 16.26 -3.52 6.15
N GLU A 674 17.12 -4.13 5.31
CA GLU A 674 17.90 -5.30 5.72
C GLU A 674 18.85 -4.99 6.88
N GLU A 675 19.55 -3.87 6.82
CA GLU A 675 20.45 -3.40 7.88
C GLU A 675 19.73 -3.22 9.22
N LEU A 676 18.51 -2.64 9.19
CA LEU A 676 17.67 -2.45 10.37
C LEU A 676 17.20 -3.80 10.95
N PHE A 677 16.63 -4.68 10.13
CA PHE A 677 16.13 -5.97 10.62
C PHE A 677 17.25 -6.94 11.04
N GLU A 678 18.44 -6.85 10.48
CA GLU A 678 19.59 -7.63 10.98
C GLU A 678 20.30 -6.94 12.16
N ALA A 679 19.83 -5.78 12.58
CA ALA A 679 20.46 -4.98 13.65
C ALA A 679 21.97 -4.82 13.44
N ARG A 680 22.40 -4.56 12.19
CA ARG A 680 23.79 -4.34 11.86
C ARG A 680 24.21 -2.91 12.22
N LYS A 681 25.49 -2.73 12.54
CA LYS A 681 26.06 -1.39 12.71
C LYS A 681 26.02 -0.64 11.37
N PRO A 682 25.39 0.55 11.29
CA PRO A 682 25.27 1.32 10.06
C PRO A 682 26.64 1.74 9.50
N LYS A 683 26.76 1.85 8.17
CA LYS A 683 27.99 2.38 7.53
C LYS A 683 28.22 3.85 7.86
N GLY A 684 27.17 4.67 7.76
CA GLY A 684 27.19 6.09 8.17
C GLY A 684 26.68 6.26 9.60
N LEU A 685 27.48 5.83 10.60
CA LEU A 685 27.08 5.85 12.00
C LEU A 685 27.00 7.26 12.56
N ALA A 686 25.83 7.65 13.10
CA ALA A 686 25.69 8.83 13.93
C ALA A 686 26.26 8.57 15.33
N ILE A 687 26.99 9.54 15.86
CA ILE A 687 27.45 9.52 17.24
C ILE A 687 26.33 10.04 18.12
N ILE A 688 25.94 9.29 19.14
CA ILE A 688 24.91 9.64 20.12
C ILE A 688 25.52 9.91 21.48
N THR A 689 24.87 10.76 22.28
CA THR A 689 25.29 11.05 23.64
C THR A 689 24.85 9.96 24.62
N GLU A 690 25.72 9.59 25.56
CA GLU A 690 25.36 8.70 26.66
C GLU A 690 24.89 9.47 27.91
N LEU A 691 25.21 10.76 28.00
CA LEU A 691 24.87 11.63 29.09
C LEU A 691 23.98 12.78 28.60
N GLY A 692 22.99 13.16 29.36
CA GLY A 692 22.24 14.40 29.14
C GLY A 692 23.02 15.60 29.76
N GLY A 693 23.03 16.73 29.06
CA GLY A 693 23.71 17.92 29.57
C GLY A 693 23.91 19.02 28.52
N VAL A 694 24.71 20.00 28.84
CA VAL A 694 25.04 21.13 27.97
C VAL A 694 26.22 20.78 27.05
N VAL A 695 26.06 21.12 25.77
CA VAL A 695 27.07 20.88 24.74
C VAL A 695 28.13 21.99 24.74
N GLU A 696 29.39 21.63 24.72
CA GLU A 696 30.51 22.50 24.47
C GLU A 696 31.34 21.95 23.30
N ILE A 697 31.47 22.73 22.23
CA ILE A 697 32.21 22.31 21.04
C ILE A 697 33.65 22.83 21.14
N ARG A 698 34.62 21.92 21.21
CA ARG A 698 36.06 22.26 21.25
C ARG A 698 36.71 21.89 19.92
N GLU A 699 37.11 22.89 19.16
CA GLU A 699 37.87 22.70 17.92
C GLU A 699 39.35 22.99 18.12
N THR A 700 40.16 21.99 17.84
CA THR A 700 41.61 22.09 17.72
C THR A 700 42.04 21.84 16.28
N LYS A 701 43.18 22.38 15.85
CA LYS A 701 43.68 22.28 14.46
C LYS A 701 43.74 20.85 13.87
N ARG A 702 43.57 19.83 14.70
CA ARG A 702 43.60 18.40 14.30
C ARG A 702 42.45 17.55 14.78
N LYS A 703 41.60 18.05 15.69
CA LYS A 703 40.51 17.26 16.30
C LYS A 703 39.33 18.18 16.61
N ARG A 704 38.14 17.69 16.30
CA ARG A 704 36.88 18.29 16.73
C ARG A 704 36.32 17.39 17.83
N GLU A 705 36.13 17.94 19.03
CA GLU A 705 35.58 17.24 20.19
C GLU A 705 34.30 17.94 20.66
N VAL A 706 33.26 17.19 20.94
CA VAL A 706 32.06 17.68 21.59
C VAL A 706 32.04 17.16 23.02
N VAL A 707 32.09 18.09 23.97
CA VAL A 707 32.04 17.77 25.40
C VAL A 707 30.63 18.02 25.91
N ILE A 708 30.06 17.04 26.55
CA ILE A 708 28.74 17.16 27.20
C ILE A 708 28.94 17.09 28.69
N THR A 709 28.48 18.13 29.37
CA THR A 709 28.58 18.26 30.83
C THR A 709 27.20 18.21 31.45
N ASN A 710 26.97 17.23 32.31
CA ASN A 710 25.74 17.16 33.11
C ASN A 710 25.86 18.17 34.25
N GLN A 711 24.87 19.07 34.32
CA GLN A 711 24.85 20.12 35.34
C GLN A 711 24.50 19.59 36.75
N GLU A 712 23.78 18.44 36.83
CA GLU A 712 23.35 17.85 38.12
C GLU A 712 24.44 16.97 38.74
N THR A 713 25.09 16.11 37.93
CA THR A 713 26.12 15.16 38.45
C THR A 713 27.53 15.67 38.32
N GLY A 714 27.78 16.72 37.53
CA GLY A 714 29.12 17.25 37.22
C GLY A 714 29.97 16.35 36.32
N GLU A 715 29.42 15.29 35.80
CA GLU A 715 30.12 14.39 34.87
C GLU A 715 30.22 15.00 33.50
N ALA A 716 31.43 14.94 32.90
CA ALA A 716 31.68 15.41 31.54
C ALA A 716 32.24 14.30 30.67
N LYS A 717 31.70 14.11 29.49
CA LYS A 717 32.17 13.13 28.51
C LYS A 717 32.51 13.81 27.19
N ALA A 718 33.69 13.55 26.65
CA ALA A 718 34.16 14.08 25.39
C ALA A 718 33.97 13.06 24.27
N TYR A 719 33.33 13.46 23.18
CA TYR A 719 33.13 12.66 21.97
C TYR A 719 34.00 13.20 20.84
N LEU A 720 34.86 12.34 20.31
CA LEU A 720 35.69 12.66 19.15
C LEU A 720 34.88 12.53 17.87
N ILE A 721 34.79 13.63 17.11
CA ILE A 721 34.04 13.64 15.84
C ILE A 721 35.00 13.50 14.67
N PRO A 722 34.77 12.55 13.75
CA PRO A 722 35.55 12.38 12.53
C PRO A 722 35.54 13.65 11.67
N TYR A 723 36.64 13.93 11.02
CA TYR A 723 36.73 15.06 10.09
C TYR A 723 35.81 14.81 8.89
N GLY A 724 34.94 15.78 8.59
CA GLY A 724 33.95 15.67 7.53
C GLY A 724 32.52 15.31 7.99
N SER A 725 32.34 14.87 9.25
CA SER A 725 30.97 14.65 9.78
C SER A 725 30.31 16.00 10.09
N ARG A 726 29.05 16.15 9.65
CA ARG A 726 28.22 17.34 9.97
C ARG A 726 27.66 17.21 11.37
N LEU A 727 27.79 18.29 12.15
CA LEU A 727 27.18 18.38 13.47
C LEU A 727 25.72 18.74 13.34
N LYS A 728 24.87 18.10 14.13
CA LYS A 728 23.44 18.37 14.26
C LYS A 728 23.15 19.31 15.42
N VAL A 729 24.13 19.50 16.32
CA VAL A 729 24.02 20.26 17.57
C VAL A 729 24.77 21.57 17.50
N GLN A 730 24.31 22.56 18.28
CA GLN A 730 24.91 23.87 18.42
C GLN A 730 25.58 23.98 19.79
N ASP A 731 26.57 24.86 19.90
CA ASP A 731 27.26 25.13 21.16
C ASP A 731 26.28 25.77 22.18
N GLY A 732 26.30 25.26 23.42
CA GLY A 732 25.37 25.67 24.47
C GLY A 732 23.97 25.05 24.45
N GLN A 733 23.68 24.13 23.51
CA GLN A 733 22.42 23.44 23.45
C GLN A 733 22.32 22.40 24.60
N VAL A 734 21.15 22.27 25.21
CA VAL A 734 20.86 21.22 26.19
C VAL A 734 20.36 20.00 25.43
N LEU A 735 21.01 18.86 25.68
CA LEU A 735 20.64 17.57 25.07
C LEU A 735 20.21 16.56 26.14
N GLU A 736 19.34 15.65 25.75
CA GLU A 736 19.01 14.46 26.54
C GLU A 736 19.93 13.29 26.21
N ALA A 737 20.02 12.31 27.11
CA ALA A 737 20.78 11.10 26.85
C ALA A 737 20.21 10.34 25.65
N GLY A 738 21.07 10.04 24.68
CA GLY A 738 20.69 9.35 23.43
C GLY A 738 20.33 10.25 22.25
N ASP A 739 20.55 11.57 22.36
CA ASP A 739 20.37 12.46 21.21
C ASP A 739 21.57 12.39 20.26
N GLU A 740 21.32 12.66 18.97
CA GLU A 740 22.31 12.56 17.92
C GLU A 740 23.22 13.81 17.89
N LEU A 741 24.53 13.61 17.92
CA LEU A 741 25.53 14.66 17.79
C LEU A 741 25.90 14.96 16.35
N THR A 742 25.88 13.92 15.49
CA THR A 742 26.22 14.01 14.07
C THR A 742 25.09 13.52 13.21
N GLU A 743 25.02 14.02 11.97
CA GLU A 743 24.11 13.46 10.96
C GLU A 743 24.51 12.02 10.63
N GLY A 744 23.54 11.12 10.49
CA GLY A 744 23.76 9.71 10.16
C GLY A 744 22.69 8.79 10.68
N SER A 745 22.89 7.50 10.51
CA SER A 745 22.00 6.46 11.04
C SER A 745 22.47 5.99 12.41
N VAL A 746 21.55 5.87 13.35
CA VAL A 746 21.87 5.43 14.71
C VAL A 746 21.92 3.90 14.78
N ASN A 747 22.81 3.38 15.61
CA ASN A 747 22.88 1.94 15.88
C ASN A 747 21.78 1.54 16.89
N PRO A 748 20.87 0.60 16.54
CA PRO A 748 19.79 0.18 17.44
C PRO A 748 20.27 -0.34 18.79
N HIS A 749 21.43 -1.00 18.83
CA HIS A 749 22.01 -1.51 20.09
C HIS A 749 22.39 -0.40 21.08
N ASP A 750 22.84 0.74 20.58
CA ASP A 750 23.22 1.89 21.44
C ASP A 750 21.96 2.57 21.98
N ILE A 751 20.90 2.67 21.19
CA ILE A 751 19.58 3.16 21.64
C ILE A 751 19.03 2.24 22.75
N LEU A 752 19.15 0.92 22.59
CA LEU A 752 18.68 -0.05 23.59
C LEU A 752 19.39 0.16 24.94
N LYS A 753 20.71 0.41 24.93
CA LYS A 753 21.48 0.63 26.16
C LYS A 753 21.13 1.95 26.84
N ILE A 754 20.87 3.01 26.08
CA ILE A 754 20.74 4.37 26.60
C ILE A 754 19.29 4.73 26.89
N LYS A 755 18.40 4.58 25.90
CA LYS A 755 16.98 4.99 26.00
C LYS A 755 16.02 3.83 26.36
N GLY A 756 16.49 2.58 26.32
CA GLY A 756 15.70 1.40 26.66
C GLY A 756 14.90 0.80 25.51
N VAL A 757 14.09 -0.22 25.83
CA VAL A 757 13.37 -1.06 24.87
C VAL A 757 12.34 -0.27 24.04
N ARG A 758 11.61 0.63 24.70
CA ARG A 758 10.54 1.41 24.06
C ARG A 758 11.09 2.30 22.94
N ALA A 759 12.18 3.01 23.21
CA ALA A 759 12.80 3.90 22.23
C ALA A 759 13.33 3.15 21.00
N VAL A 760 13.84 1.93 21.20
CA VAL A 760 14.28 1.07 20.07
C VAL A 760 13.09 0.63 19.22
N GLN A 761 11.97 0.26 19.85
CA GLN A 761 10.76 -0.13 19.13
C GLN A 761 10.25 1.00 18.24
N ASP A 762 10.12 2.21 18.80
CA ASP A 762 9.68 3.38 18.04
C ASP A 762 10.66 3.76 16.93
N TYR A 763 11.97 3.74 17.21
CA TYR A 763 13.00 4.00 16.21
C TYR A 763 12.94 3.02 15.03
N MET A 764 12.82 1.72 15.32
CA MET A 764 12.75 0.69 14.28
C MET A 764 11.52 0.85 13.40
N ILE A 765 10.35 1.09 14.01
CA ILE A 765 9.10 1.29 13.26
C ILE A 765 9.22 2.54 12.38
N GLN A 766 9.69 3.65 12.94
CA GLN A 766 9.82 4.92 12.24
C GLN A 766 10.78 4.83 11.04
N GLU A 767 11.95 4.24 11.22
CA GLU A 767 12.96 4.12 10.15
C GLU A 767 12.49 3.17 9.04
N VAL A 768 11.85 2.05 9.36
CA VAL A 768 11.30 1.14 8.35
C VAL A 768 10.15 1.81 7.58
N GLN A 769 9.22 2.45 8.27
CA GLN A 769 8.13 3.20 7.65
C GLN A 769 8.64 4.31 6.73
N LYS A 770 9.65 5.05 7.16
CA LYS A 770 10.29 6.09 6.34
C LYS A 770 10.77 5.55 5.00
N VAL A 771 11.47 4.40 4.99
CA VAL A 771 11.96 3.80 3.74
C VAL A 771 10.82 3.42 2.81
N TYR A 772 9.75 2.80 3.31
CA TYR A 772 8.62 2.37 2.49
C TYR A 772 7.78 3.55 2.00
N ARG A 773 7.47 4.51 2.86
CA ARG A 773 6.64 5.67 2.51
C ARG A 773 7.32 6.63 1.53
N LEU A 774 8.64 6.79 1.58
CA LEU A 774 9.40 7.54 0.58
C LEU A 774 9.24 6.96 -0.84
N GLN A 775 8.95 5.67 -0.95
CA GLN A 775 8.66 4.99 -2.22
C GLN A 775 7.17 4.94 -2.57
N GLY A 776 6.31 5.55 -1.73
CA GLY A 776 4.86 5.56 -1.92
C GLY A 776 4.19 4.21 -1.63
N VAL A 777 4.82 3.38 -0.79
CA VAL A 777 4.26 2.11 -0.30
C VAL A 777 3.76 2.29 1.11
N GLU A 778 2.50 1.92 1.34
CA GLU A 778 1.85 1.97 2.64
C GLU A 778 1.85 0.56 3.27
N ILE A 779 2.36 0.45 4.49
CA ILE A 779 2.36 -0.79 5.29
C ILE A 779 1.87 -0.41 6.69
N ASN A 780 0.96 -1.20 7.26
CA ASN A 780 0.48 -0.95 8.63
C ASN A 780 1.58 -1.28 9.65
N ASP A 781 1.69 -0.48 10.71
CA ASP A 781 2.66 -0.65 11.80
C ASP A 781 2.62 -2.05 12.43
N LYS A 782 1.46 -2.70 12.47
CA LYS A 782 1.30 -4.05 13.03
C LYS A 782 2.31 -5.05 12.49
N HIS A 783 2.57 -5.01 11.19
CA HIS A 783 3.46 -5.95 10.53
C HIS A 783 4.92 -5.74 10.95
N ILE A 784 5.32 -4.48 11.13
CA ILE A 784 6.66 -4.13 11.61
C ILE A 784 6.78 -4.47 13.10
N GLU A 785 5.75 -4.19 13.89
CA GLU A 785 5.69 -4.52 15.32
C GLU A 785 5.85 -6.02 15.58
N VAL A 786 5.25 -6.88 14.74
CA VAL A 786 5.41 -8.34 14.81
C VAL A 786 6.89 -8.73 14.71
N ILE A 787 7.60 -8.19 13.73
CA ILE A 787 9.03 -8.53 13.54
C ILE A 787 9.89 -7.95 14.67
N VAL A 788 9.66 -6.70 15.06
CA VAL A 788 10.41 -6.05 16.15
C VAL A 788 10.21 -6.81 17.49
N ARG A 789 8.97 -7.29 17.76
CA ARG A 789 8.71 -8.13 18.93
C ARG A 789 9.57 -9.40 18.93
N GLN A 790 9.68 -10.06 17.77
CA GLN A 790 10.51 -11.27 17.67
C GLN A 790 12.00 -10.99 17.82
N MET A 791 12.47 -9.83 17.40
CA MET A 791 13.87 -9.40 17.57
C MET A 791 14.22 -9.13 19.04
N LEU A 792 13.24 -8.69 19.83
CA LEU A 792 13.38 -8.33 21.26
C LEU A 792 12.84 -9.42 22.21
N LYS A 793 12.60 -10.63 21.73
CA LYS A 793 11.99 -11.73 22.50
C LYS A 793 12.89 -12.27 23.60
N LYS A 794 14.21 -12.08 23.55
CA LYS A 794 15.17 -12.76 24.44
C LYS A 794 15.86 -11.79 25.40
N ILE A 795 16.02 -12.24 26.65
CA ILE A 795 16.82 -11.62 27.72
C ILE A 795 18.01 -12.53 28.02
N ARG A 796 19.19 -11.94 28.19
CA ARG A 796 20.37 -12.66 28.66
C ARG A 796 20.44 -12.56 30.17
N VAL A 797 20.49 -13.71 30.84
CA VAL A 797 20.65 -13.79 32.29
C VAL A 797 22.09 -13.45 32.67
N GLU A 798 22.29 -12.49 33.54
CA GLU A 798 23.60 -12.11 34.09
C GLU A 798 23.83 -12.75 35.48
N GLU A 799 22.86 -12.59 36.38
CA GLU A 799 22.89 -13.16 37.72
C GLU A 799 21.65 -14.06 37.89
N SER A 800 21.87 -15.27 38.35
CA SER A 800 20.78 -16.25 38.50
C SER A 800 19.84 -15.96 39.69
N GLY A 801 20.30 -15.24 40.71
CA GLY A 801 19.55 -15.14 41.96
C GLY A 801 19.17 -16.52 42.49
N ASP A 802 17.94 -16.67 42.97
CA ASP A 802 17.36 -17.95 43.46
C ASP A 802 16.62 -18.72 42.34
N SER A 803 16.82 -18.34 41.05
CA SER A 803 16.22 -19.01 39.91
C SER A 803 17.03 -20.21 39.42
N ASP A 804 16.38 -21.13 38.70
CA ASP A 804 17.03 -22.29 38.07
C ASP A 804 17.83 -21.93 36.78
N TYR A 805 17.93 -20.66 36.45
CA TYR A 805 18.64 -20.21 35.26
C TYR A 805 20.15 -20.17 35.46
N LEU A 806 20.89 -20.59 34.45
CA LEU A 806 22.35 -20.46 34.45
C LEU A 806 22.77 -19.08 33.88
N PRO A 807 23.78 -18.42 34.45
CA PRO A 807 24.32 -17.19 33.89
C PRO A 807 24.75 -17.34 32.43
N GLY A 808 24.44 -16.35 31.58
CA GLY A 808 24.79 -16.34 30.17
C GLY A 808 23.79 -17.02 29.24
N ILE A 809 22.73 -17.64 29.73
CA ILE A 809 21.65 -18.21 28.89
C ILE A 809 20.69 -17.12 28.42
N ASN A 810 20.17 -17.30 27.22
CA ASN A 810 19.12 -16.45 26.66
C ASN A 810 17.74 -17.10 26.93
N VAL A 811 16.90 -16.40 27.67
CA VAL A 811 15.53 -16.85 28.08
C VAL A 811 14.49 -15.93 27.43
N ASP A 812 13.24 -16.40 27.28
CA ASP A 812 12.14 -15.57 26.80
C ASP A 812 11.80 -14.47 27.82
N ALA A 813 11.60 -13.24 27.32
CA ALA A 813 11.38 -12.07 28.20
C ALA A 813 10.12 -12.19 29.05
N LEU A 814 9.07 -12.80 28.55
CA LEU A 814 7.81 -13.02 29.31
C LEU A 814 8.01 -14.06 30.41
N GLU A 815 8.62 -15.21 30.10
CA GLU A 815 8.92 -16.26 31.08
C GLU A 815 9.83 -15.72 32.18
N PHE A 816 10.83 -14.93 31.81
CA PHE A 816 11.76 -14.32 32.77
C PHE A 816 11.04 -13.34 33.72
N THR A 817 10.16 -12.50 33.20
CA THR A 817 9.41 -11.51 34.00
C THR A 817 8.46 -12.22 34.96
N GLU A 818 7.73 -13.24 34.52
CA GLU A 818 6.80 -13.97 35.35
C GLU A 818 7.50 -14.81 36.44
N LEU A 819 8.65 -15.42 36.09
CA LEU A 819 9.43 -16.11 37.12
C LEU A 819 9.91 -15.12 38.18
N ASN A 820 10.36 -13.95 37.79
CA ASN A 820 10.78 -12.92 38.76
C ASN A 820 9.61 -12.42 39.59
N GLU A 821 8.41 -12.18 39.00
CA GLU A 821 7.18 -11.83 39.75
C GLU A 821 6.82 -12.93 40.79
N LYS A 822 6.99 -14.23 40.44
CA LYS A 822 6.78 -15.35 41.38
C LYS A 822 7.82 -15.39 42.49
N LEU A 823 9.11 -15.20 42.16
CA LEU A 823 10.19 -15.17 43.16
C LEU A 823 10.04 -14.02 44.15
N GLU A 824 9.66 -12.84 43.64
CA GLU A 824 9.38 -11.67 44.50
C GLU A 824 8.19 -11.89 45.41
N ALA A 825 7.11 -12.54 44.93
CA ALA A 825 5.95 -12.93 45.73
C ALA A 825 6.31 -13.95 46.83
N GLU A 826 7.30 -14.82 46.57
CA GLU A 826 7.85 -15.77 47.54
C GLU A 826 8.89 -15.14 48.47
N GLY A 827 9.31 -13.90 48.22
CA GLY A 827 10.34 -13.22 49.02
C GLY A 827 11.78 -13.68 48.75
N LYS A 828 12.04 -14.27 47.55
CA LYS A 828 13.35 -14.73 47.09
C LYS A 828 14.03 -13.66 46.25
N GLU A 829 15.32 -13.78 46.02
CA GLU A 829 16.06 -12.88 45.15
C GLU A 829 15.73 -13.13 43.69
N PRO A 830 15.22 -12.11 42.93
CA PRO A 830 14.93 -12.26 41.53
C PRO A 830 16.21 -12.37 40.68
N ALA A 831 16.13 -13.03 39.53
CA ALA A 831 17.22 -13.08 38.57
C ALA A 831 17.40 -11.72 37.88
N LYS A 832 18.65 -11.33 37.63
CA LYS A 832 18.98 -10.12 36.86
C LYS A 832 19.37 -10.47 35.43
N GLY A 833 18.84 -9.76 34.46
CA GLY A 833 19.14 -9.97 33.06
C GLY A 833 19.10 -8.70 32.26
N THR A 834 19.87 -8.69 31.17
CA THR A 834 19.93 -7.56 30.20
C THR A 834 19.14 -7.93 28.97
N GLN A 835 18.27 -7.00 28.54
CA GLN A 835 17.54 -7.14 27.27
C GLN A 835 18.52 -7.14 26.10
N ILE A 836 18.42 -8.11 25.22
CA ILE A 836 19.22 -8.20 24.02
C ILE A 836 18.36 -8.04 22.77
N MET A 837 18.93 -7.42 21.73
CA MET A 837 18.31 -7.34 20.41
C MET A 837 19.04 -8.30 19.47
N LEU A 838 18.30 -9.19 18.84
CA LEU A 838 18.81 -10.13 17.85
C LEU A 838 18.39 -9.72 16.44
N GLY A 839 19.31 -9.80 15.49
CA GLY A 839 18.94 -9.71 14.09
C GLY A 839 18.02 -10.89 13.68
N ILE A 840 17.21 -10.72 12.64
CA ILE A 840 16.23 -11.72 12.22
C ILE A 840 16.85 -13.11 11.96
N THR A 841 18.04 -13.17 11.37
CA THR A 841 18.76 -14.43 11.12
C THR A 841 19.13 -15.14 12.43
N LYS A 842 19.67 -14.40 13.41
CA LYS A 842 20.04 -14.95 14.71
C LYS A 842 18.80 -15.33 15.53
N ALA A 843 17.75 -14.53 15.46
CA ALA A 843 16.48 -14.82 16.13
C ALA A 843 15.81 -16.09 15.59
N SER A 844 15.87 -16.33 14.28
CA SER A 844 15.36 -17.56 13.65
C SER A 844 16.12 -18.82 14.11
N LEU A 845 17.43 -18.73 14.37
CA LEU A 845 18.23 -19.84 14.89
C LEU A 845 18.08 -20.04 16.40
N ALA A 846 17.69 -19.00 17.12
CA ALA A 846 17.49 -19.02 18.59
C ALA A 846 16.07 -19.47 19.02
N THR A 847 15.27 -20.02 18.13
CA THR A 847 13.93 -20.56 18.42
C THR A 847 13.99 -21.81 19.27
N ASN A 848 12.89 -22.12 19.97
CA ASN A 848 12.78 -23.35 20.77
C ASN A 848 12.64 -24.60 19.88
N SER A 849 12.10 -24.44 18.65
CA SER A 849 11.96 -25.53 17.68
C SER A 849 13.28 -25.77 16.93
N PHE A 850 13.88 -26.93 17.14
CA PHE A 850 15.07 -27.34 16.40
C PHE A 850 14.76 -27.73 14.95
N LEU A 851 13.57 -28.25 14.65
CA LEU A 851 13.15 -28.59 13.29
C LEU A 851 13.10 -27.34 12.40
N SER A 852 12.50 -26.27 12.89
CA SER A 852 12.43 -24.99 12.18
C SER A 852 13.83 -24.40 11.94
N ALA A 853 14.65 -24.34 12.97
CA ALA A 853 16.02 -23.83 12.87
C ALA A 853 16.87 -24.66 11.89
N ALA A 854 16.79 -25.97 11.93
CA ALA A 854 17.53 -26.87 11.03
C ALA A 854 17.12 -26.72 9.57
N SER A 855 15.85 -26.46 9.29
CA SER A 855 15.35 -26.24 7.92
C SER A 855 15.70 -24.85 7.35
N PHE A 856 16.13 -23.91 8.19
CA PHE A 856 16.49 -22.57 7.78
C PHE A 856 17.96 -22.49 7.32
N GLN A 857 18.91 -22.64 8.23
CA GLN A 857 20.35 -22.58 7.97
C GLN A 857 21.12 -23.42 9.01
N GLU A 858 22.41 -23.70 8.76
CA GLU A 858 23.31 -24.40 9.67
C GLU A 858 22.76 -25.76 10.16
N THR A 859 22.11 -26.51 9.27
CA THR A 859 21.39 -27.78 9.58
C THR A 859 22.19 -28.73 10.46
N THR A 860 23.46 -29.01 10.13
CA THR A 860 24.32 -29.95 10.86
C THR A 860 24.56 -29.47 12.30
N LYS A 861 24.89 -28.22 12.49
CA LYS A 861 25.15 -27.61 13.80
C LYS A 861 23.93 -27.66 14.70
N VAL A 862 22.77 -27.23 14.16
CA VAL A 862 21.50 -27.19 14.90
C VAL A 862 21.08 -28.60 15.33
N LEU A 863 21.15 -29.60 14.43
CA LEU A 863 20.79 -30.99 14.73
C LEU A 863 21.74 -31.60 15.74
N THR A 864 23.05 -31.30 15.65
CA THR A 864 24.06 -31.78 16.61
C THR A 864 23.77 -31.21 18.01
N ASP A 865 23.54 -29.89 18.10
CA ASP A 865 23.23 -29.25 19.38
C ASP A 865 21.90 -29.78 19.98
N ALA A 866 20.89 -30.03 19.15
CA ALA A 866 19.63 -30.58 19.60
C ALA A 866 19.78 -32.02 20.12
N ALA A 867 20.57 -32.84 19.44
CA ALA A 867 20.85 -34.19 19.86
C ALA A 867 21.63 -34.27 21.20
N ILE A 868 22.66 -33.42 21.35
CA ILE A 868 23.44 -33.34 22.60
C ILE A 868 22.58 -32.89 23.79
N LYS A 869 21.69 -31.93 23.57
CA LYS A 869 20.83 -31.35 24.61
C LYS A 869 19.53 -32.12 24.83
N GLY A 870 19.25 -33.16 24.03
CA GLY A 870 18.01 -33.94 24.14
C GLY A 870 16.75 -33.10 23.94
N LYS A 871 16.78 -32.10 23.01
CA LYS A 871 15.65 -31.19 22.81
C LYS A 871 14.43 -31.90 22.27
N VAL A 872 13.25 -31.53 22.80
CA VAL A 872 11.94 -31.95 22.31
C VAL A 872 11.28 -30.76 21.60
N ASP A 873 10.74 -30.99 20.39
CA ASP A 873 10.05 -29.95 19.64
C ASP A 873 8.56 -29.99 19.99
N PRO A 874 7.98 -28.87 20.52
CA PRO A 874 6.57 -28.82 20.90
C PRO A 874 5.61 -28.69 19.71
N LEU A 875 6.10 -28.58 18.46
CA LEU A 875 5.32 -28.46 17.23
C LEU A 875 4.31 -27.30 17.24
N ILE A 876 4.71 -26.16 17.80
CA ILE A 876 3.85 -24.98 17.96
C ILE A 876 3.73 -24.16 16.67
N GLY A 877 4.82 -24.07 15.88
CA GLY A 877 4.86 -23.28 14.65
C GLY A 877 4.23 -23.97 13.45
N LEU A 878 4.15 -23.25 12.34
CA LEU A 878 3.58 -23.76 11.09
C LEU A 878 4.56 -24.70 10.38
N LYS A 879 5.83 -24.32 10.31
CA LYS A 879 6.86 -24.99 9.53
C LYS A 879 7.17 -26.41 10.05
N GLU A 880 7.22 -26.58 11.37
CA GLU A 880 7.42 -27.87 12.01
C GLU A 880 6.32 -28.88 11.64
N ASN A 881 5.07 -28.46 11.69
CA ASN A 881 3.92 -29.29 11.33
C ASN A 881 3.94 -29.65 9.84
N VAL A 882 4.29 -28.71 8.96
CA VAL A 882 4.42 -28.96 7.52
C VAL A 882 5.53 -29.97 7.23
N LEU A 883 6.68 -29.88 7.91
CA LEU A 883 7.80 -30.82 7.74
C LEU A 883 7.44 -32.26 8.12
N ILE A 884 6.60 -32.44 9.15
CA ILE A 884 6.15 -33.75 9.61
C ILE A 884 4.93 -34.25 8.82
N GLY A 885 4.27 -33.38 8.02
CA GLY A 885 3.07 -33.73 7.27
C GLY A 885 1.77 -33.68 8.08
N LYS A 886 1.78 -33.01 9.25
CA LYS A 886 0.56 -32.71 10.03
C LYS A 886 -0.14 -31.45 9.55
N LEU A 887 -1.45 -31.36 9.83
CA LEU A 887 -2.18 -30.11 9.60
C LEU A 887 -1.61 -28.98 10.46
N ILE A 888 -1.56 -27.77 9.89
CA ILE A 888 -1.03 -26.59 10.57
C ILE A 888 -1.95 -26.15 11.72
N PRO A 889 -1.43 -25.64 12.84
CA PRO A 889 -2.23 -25.18 13.97
C PRO A 889 -2.82 -23.77 13.73
N ALA A 890 -3.20 -23.47 12.50
CA ALA A 890 -3.76 -22.18 12.10
C ALA A 890 -4.82 -22.37 11.00
N GLY A 891 -5.69 -21.38 10.83
CA GLY A 891 -6.74 -21.38 9.82
C GLY A 891 -7.70 -22.56 9.95
N THR A 892 -8.01 -23.20 8.84
CA THR A 892 -8.91 -24.37 8.80
C THR A 892 -8.29 -25.67 9.32
N GLY A 893 -6.97 -25.70 9.53
CA GLY A 893 -6.27 -26.83 10.14
C GLY A 893 -6.46 -26.95 11.67
N MET A 894 -7.13 -26.01 12.31
CA MET A 894 -7.37 -26.05 13.75
C MET A 894 -8.38 -27.15 14.15
N LYS A 895 -8.24 -27.68 15.36
CA LYS A 895 -9.11 -28.75 15.90
C LYS A 895 -10.61 -28.40 15.82
N ARG A 896 -11.00 -27.15 15.99
CA ARG A 896 -12.41 -26.71 15.93
C ARG A 896 -13.09 -26.95 14.56
N TYR A 897 -12.33 -26.96 13.48
CA TYR A 897 -12.88 -27.19 12.14
C TYR A 897 -12.93 -28.67 11.74
N ARG A 898 -12.24 -29.57 12.45
CA ARG A 898 -12.23 -31.01 12.14
C ARG A 898 -13.61 -31.67 12.28
N ASN A 899 -14.46 -31.11 13.15
CA ASN A 899 -15.79 -31.66 13.42
C ASN A 899 -16.91 -30.95 12.65
N VAL A 900 -16.58 -30.03 11.73
CA VAL A 900 -17.57 -29.34 10.89
C VAL A 900 -17.98 -30.26 9.76
N LYS A 901 -19.26 -30.64 9.71
CA LYS A 901 -19.85 -31.39 8.59
C LYS A 901 -20.48 -30.39 7.62
N LEU A 902 -20.24 -30.57 6.33
CA LEU A 902 -20.82 -29.77 5.28
C LEU A 902 -22.12 -30.44 4.81
N ASP A 903 -23.18 -29.67 4.73
CA ASP A 903 -24.44 -30.10 4.11
C ASP A 903 -24.45 -29.63 2.64
N THR A 904 -24.36 -30.55 1.72
CA THR A 904 -24.33 -30.27 0.29
C THR A 904 -25.70 -30.19 -0.35
N GLY A 905 -26.80 -30.42 0.42
CA GLY A 905 -28.17 -30.38 -0.08
C GLY A 905 -28.56 -31.50 -1.06
N ASP A 906 -27.60 -32.13 -1.71
CA ASP A 906 -27.77 -33.31 -2.55
C ASP A 906 -27.21 -34.53 -1.80
N GLY A 907 -28.10 -35.46 -1.46
CA GLY A 907 -27.84 -36.57 -0.57
C GLY A 907 -26.51 -37.31 -0.86
N ASN A 908 -25.69 -37.34 0.15
CA ASN A 908 -24.57 -38.26 0.36
C ASN A 908 -23.75 -38.73 -0.85
N ILE A 909 -22.66 -38.00 -1.15
CA ILE A 909 -21.52 -38.62 -1.82
C ILE A 909 -20.35 -38.54 -0.87
N ASP A 910 -20.21 -39.50 -0.01
CA ASP A 910 -19.01 -39.72 0.79
C ASP A 910 -17.90 -40.28 -0.11
N MET A 911 -16.89 -39.47 -0.41
CA MET A 911 -15.78 -39.85 -1.30
C MET A 911 -14.86 -40.93 -0.65
N SER A 912 -14.95 -41.13 0.65
CA SER A 912 -14.21 -42.18 1.35
C SER A 912 -14.60 -43.60 0.87
N GLU A 913 -15.83 -43.77 0.40
CA GLU A 913 -16.28 -45.05 -0.20
C GLU A 913 -15.73 -45.29 -1.61
N VAL A 914 -15.22 -44.28 -2.30
CA VAL A 914 -14.75 -44.40 -3.69
C VAL A 914 -13.25 -44.73 -3.76
N THR A 915 -12.46 -44.34 -2.77
CA THR A 915 -11.00 -44.52 -2.80
C THR A 915 -10.50 -45.75 -2.11
N GLY A 916 -11.33 -46.44 -1.31
CA GLY A 916 -10.93 -47.71 -0.66
C GLY A 916 -9.74 -47.59 0.30
N GLU A 917 -9.41 -46.39 0.70
CA GLU A 917 -8.37 -46.18 1.71
C GLU A 917 -9.02 -46.21 3.11
N GLU A 918 -8.83 -47.30 3.79
CA GLU A 918 -9.05 -47.42 5.22
C GLU A 918 -8.23 -46.32 5.92
N THR A 919 -8.89 -45.37 6.56
CA THR A 919 -8.25 -44.47 7.51
C THR A 919 -7.87 -45.27 8.74
N GLY A 920 -6.69 -45.89 8.64
CA GLY A 920 -6.08 -46.61 9.77
C GLY A 920 -5.69 -45.62 10.86
N ASP A 921 -6.24 -45.82 12.01
CA ASP A 921 -5.78 -45.52 13.36
C ASP A 921 -4.72 -44.39 13.52
N PHE A 922 -5.19 -43.16 13.74
CA PHE A 922 -4.39 -42.09 14.32
C PHE A 922 -4.96 -41.57 15.66
N GLU A 923 -5.72 -42.41 16.38
CA GLU A 923 -6.35 -41.99 17.65
C GLU A 923 -5.45 -42.11 18.90
N GLU A 924 -4.27 -42.73 18.84
CA GLU A 924 -3.50 -43.02 20.08
C GLU A 924 -2.40 -42.00 20.46
N ALA A 925 -2.15 -40.94 19.70
CA ALA A 925 -1.07 -40.01 20.04
C ALA A 925 -1.53 -38.73 20.78
N ASP A 926 -2.83 -38.49 20.94
CA ASP A 926 -3.36 -37.23 21.51
C ASP A 926 -3.77 -37.32 22.99
N ALA A 927 -3.67 -38.49 23.62
CA ALA A 927 -4.16 -38.70 24.98
C ALA A 927 -3.17 -38.29 26.10
N THR A 928 -1.96 -37.86 25.79
CA THR A 928 -0.92 -37.53 26.80
C THR A 928 -0.69 -36.06 27.05
N VAL A 929 -1.37 -35.17 26.34
CA VAL A 929 -1.20 -33.70 26.52
C VAL A 929 -2.37 -33.06 27.29
N GLU A 930 -3.50 -33.76 27.50
CA GLU A 930 -4.66 -33.20 28.20
C GLU A 930 -4.65 -33.31 29.72
N GLU A 931 -3.72 -34.09 30.29
CA GLU A 931 -3.70 -34.31 31.76
C GLU A 931 -2.92 -33.26 32.57
N THR A 932 -2.28 -32.29 31.95
CA THR A 932 -1.50 -31.26 32.70
C THR A 932 -2.14 -29.88 32.75
N VAL A 933 -3.36 -29.68 32.25
CA VAL A 933 -4.04 -28.37 32.24
C VAL A 933 -5.34 -28.31 33.07
N ASN A 934 -5.79 -29.46 33.63
CA ASN A 934 -7.01 -29.52 34.45
C ASN A 934 -6.78 -30.05 35.89
N THR A 935 -5.90 -29.43 36.63
CA THR A 935 -5.95 -29.40 38.07
C THR A 935 -5.42 -28.07 38.58
N GLU A 936 -6.31 -27.11 38.69
CA GLU A 936 -6.54 -26.30 39.87
C GLU A 936 -7.58 -25.25 39.51
N GLU A 937 -8.58 -25.13 40.41
CA GLU A 937 -9.80 -24.33 40.40
C GLU A 937 -9.69 -22.86 39.97
#